data_fe91db31167b98426c85fcaf2a68ebad
#
_entry.id   fe91db31167b98426c85fcaf2a68ebad
#
_cell.length_a   1.000
_cell.length_b   1.000
_cell.length_c   1.000
_cell.angle_alpha   90.00
_cell.angle_beta   90.00
_cell.angle_gamma   90.00
#
_symmetry.space_group_name_H-M   'P 1'
#
loop_
_entity.id
_entity.type
_entity.pdbx_description
1 polymer ?
#
loop_
_entity_poly.entity_id
_entity_poly.type
_entity_poly.pdbx_seq_one_letter_code
_entity_poly.pdbx_strand_id
1 'polypeptide(L)'
;MKTIIASLDKETFDQKPCGVDIAKTSSRIAHSEIALNSASSIRSFVHSIASKGQTFCPATFKDGRRCKENFQQQQLFALDFDNKDESNFVSFDDIKNRAEEYDLPILFAYETFSSTKHDKFRVVFLNDVPITDRPVAETMQCALSEIFPEADTSCCNDVSKMYFGGNHSDSIYYDDSLPQVNLDTLFRSMTYRLLRTKGSKHYKEKIKRFANKTGISLNNNGLLDITITDEPFGKSHLTEENSGATTSLNTKNGGNSPMPIIYNYVKDDGETPPLFYRIKFCDNSDGTSSSSVSRMSSENPAVNHKLYRSNVINELVNCKLYSDFINGSRKLSHDEIFHILNNMVNVETGISKFTNIISGFPELYGNKIERWKEHADYNKKQGYYPSRCSKYCPYCKECEHGSSIIATVHKGFRPMDRIAQEEHYFPLSVVESDTYNAIYSAFTARDDKIHVIKAQTAIGKSTSFLKIIEENPDCNFLIAVPTNLLKDEMLNKARRMGIPIEVTPSLEPIMDEIPINLQRKINRLYASGLSGKVHKVIQKALQSEKIPVLAEYMKERNRLRRYKGSLITTHRYLLSMDDTRLDNFDCVIVDEDIIFKSVISNQGEISVSELKRLRDTISDNQVRAKISYILDRAKNQSCIFSKGFKWEYKDGFLRMLQVDIPAFCSAEYFYYRRADIDPRISEDTVSFIKPVRLSERKHIIVSATADEEIYGTFFGKDRVCFYECKQAQYKGQLLQYYKRSMSRSCIESNPNIVTGLQQKFSIDDEHVITFKKENIGSLHFGNTEGSNSLEGEDILVVGTPYHADFLYKLVAFSLGIDFDEDEQAETQLIEHNGYRTQFTTFRNEGLRGIQFWMLESELEQAVGRARLLRRDCRVHLFSNFPIRQAIMMGDFKY
;
A
#
# COMPACT_ATOMS: atom_id res chain seq x y z
N MET A 1 -23.58 -32.08 -13.78
CA MET A 1 -22.09 -31.99 -13.84
C MET A 1 -21.69 -32.01 -15.30
N LYS A 2 -20.88 -31.04 -15.78
CA LYS A 2 -20.34 -31.06 -17.16
C LYS A 2 -19.30 -32.19 -17.26
N THR A 3 -19.23 -32.88 -18.39
CA THR A 3 -18.28 -33.99 -18.62
C THR A 3 -16.86 -33.46 -18.70
N ILE A 4 -15.94 -33.98 -17.86
CA ILE A 4 -14.51 -33.72 -17.94
C ILE A 4 -13.88 -34.72 -18.90
N ILE A 5 -13.07 -34.29 -19.83
CA ILE A 5 -12.37 -35.17 -20.79
C ILE A 5 -10.86 -35.07 -20.54
N ALA A 6 -10.20 -36.22 -20.40
CA ALA A 6 -8.76 -36.34 -20.24
C ALA A 6 -8.26 -37.59 -21.00
N SER A 7 -6.95 -37.77 -21.13
CA SER A 7 -6.38 -38.96 -21.72
C SER A 7 -5.79 -39.90 -20.64
N LEU A 8 -6.19 -41.19 -20.64
CA LEU A 8 -5.69 -42.20 -19.69
C LEU A 8 -5.17 -43.40 -20.43
N ASP A 9 -3.89 -43.78 -20.21
CA ASP A 9 -3.35 -45.01 -20.77
C ASP A 9 -4.05 -46.27 -20.14
N LYS A 10 -4.46 -47.18 -20.92
CA LYS A 10 -5.10 -48.44 -20.47
C LYS A 10 -4.13 -49.40 -19.75
N GLU A 11 -2.83 -49.29 -20.00
CA GLU A 11 -1.81 -50.16 -19.40
C GLU A 11 -1.51 -49.73 -17.96
N THR A 12 -1.33 -50.74 -17.11
CA THR A 12 -0.94 -50.57 -15.70
C THR A 12 0.54 -50.87 -15.52
N PHE A 13 1.18 -50.18 -14.61
CA PHE A 13 2.59 -50.32 -14.30
C PHE A 13 2.81 -50.49 -12.80
N ASP A 14 3.68 -51.41 -12.39
CA ASP A 14 4.10 -51.56 -10.99
C ASP A 14 5.30 -50.66 -10.64
N GLN A 15 5.96 -50.14 -11.66
CA GLN A 15 7.10 -49.21 -11.54
C GLN A 15 7.07 -48.17 -12.66
N LYS A 16 7.85 -47.10 -12.50
CA LYS A 16 7.89 -46.00 -13.48
C LYS A 16 8.31 -46.54 -14.87
N PRO A 17 7.48 -46.34 -15.91
CA PRO A 17 7.84 -46.73 -17.28
C PRO A 17 9.19 -46.13 -17.71
N CYS A 18 9.99 -46.87 -18.45
CA CYS A 18 11.27 -46.42 -18.96
C CYS A 18 11.51 -46.88 -20.43
N GLY A 19 12.43 -46.22 -21.11
CA GLY A 19 12.85 -46.57 -22.47
C GLY A 19 11.68 -46.76 -23.47
N VAL A 20 11.53 -47.97 -24.00
CA VAL A 20 10.50 -48.32 -25.01
C VAL A 20 9.08 -48.17 -24.48
N ASP A 21 8.86 -48.40 -23.20
CA ASP A 21 7.52 -48.30 -22.60
C ASP A 21 7.02 -46.87 -22.55
N ILE A 22 7.88 -45.87 -22.36
CA ILE A 22 7.53 -44.45 -22.49
C ILE A 22 7.01 -44.13 -23.89
N ALA A 23 7.70 -44.61 -24.92
CA ALA A 23 7.30 -44.38 -26.31
C ALA A 23 5.96 -45.06 -26.65
N LYS A 24 5.74 -46.28 -26.19
CA LYS A 24 4.47 -47.00 -26.34
C LYS A 24 3.34 -46.31 -25.62
N THR A 25 3.56 -45.89 -24.35
CA THR A 25 2.59 -45.13 -23.55
C THR A 25 2.25 -43.81 -24.24
N SER A 26 3.23 -43.10 -24.74
CA SER A 26 3.04 -41.83 -25.47
C SER A 26 2.16 -42.00 -26.72
N SER A 27 2.34 -43.11 -27.45
CA SER A 27 1.52 -43.44 -28.62
C SER A 27 0.08 -43.81 -28.23
N ARG A 28 -0.10 -44.63 -27.19
CA ARG A 28 -1.44 -45.06 -26.74
C ARG A 28 -2.26 -43.90 -26.16
N ILE A 29 -1.65 -43.06 -25.36
CA ILE A 29 -2.35 -42.00 -24.65
C ILE A 29 -2.97 -40.98 -25.61
N ALA A 30 -2.38 -40.79 -26.77
CA ALA A 30 -2.91 -39.93 -27.81
C ALA A 30 -4.29 -40.37 -28.37
N HIS A 31 -4.64 -41.65 -28.15
CA HIS A 31 -5.90 -42.27 -28.60
C HIS A 31 -6.74 -42.78 -27.46
N SER A 32 -6.44 -42.38 -26.22
CA SER A 32 -7.09 -42.94 -25.01
C SER A 32 -7.87 -41.87 -24.26
N GLU A 33 -8.71 -41.14 -24.98
CA GLU A 33 -9.60 -40.17 -24.35
C GLU A 33 -10.66 -40.87 -23.52
N ILE A 34 -10.93 -40.33 -22.35
CA ILE A 34 -11.98 -40.82 -21.44
C ILE A 34 -12.87 -39.67 -21.01
N ALA A 35 -14.16 -39.95 -20.86
CA ALA A 35 -15.16 -39.00 -20.39
C ALA A 35 -15.49 -39.27 -18.92
N LEU A 36 -15.24 -38.31 -18.06
CA LEU A 36 -15.53 -38.37 -16.63
C LEU A 36 -16.80 -37.57 -16.37
N ASN A 37 -17.93 -38.22 -16.27
CA ASN A 37 -19.28 -37.66 -16.24
C ASN A 37 -19.99 -37.79 -14.89
N SER A 38 -19.32 -38.36 -13.89
CA SER A 38 -19.84 -38.54 -12.53
C SER A 38 -18.72 -38.59 -11.50
N ALA A 39 -19.04 -38.31 -10.24
CA ALA A 39 -18.08 -38.44 -9.14
C ALA A 39 -17.47 -39.84 -9.06
N SER A 40 -18.24 -40.89 -9.36
CA SER A 40 -17.79 -42.27 -9.39
C SER A 40 -16.77 -42.50 -10.50
N SER A 41 -16.96 -41.95 -11.71
CA SER A 41 -16.00 -42.10 -12.80
C SER A 41 -14.70 -41.33 -12.51
N ILE A 42 -14.74 -40.17 -11.84
CA ILE A 42 -13.55 -39.43 -11.42
C ILE A 42 -12.80 -40.20 -10.33
N ARG A 43 -13.51 -40.73 -9.32
CA ARG A 43 -12.90 -41.57 -8.28
C ARG A 43 -12.20 -42.80 -8.88
N SER A 44 -12.83 -43.45 -9.85
CA SER A 44 -12.22 -44.56 -10.57
C SER A 44 -10.98 -44.15 -11.35
N PHE A 45 -10.99 -42.98 -11.96
CA PHE A 45 -9.85 -42.39 -12.66
C PHE A 45 -8.68 -42.14 -11.70
N VAL A 46 -8.95 -41.52 -10.56
CA VAL A 46 -7.94 -41.27 -9.52
C VAL A 46 -7.32 -42.57 -9.01
N HIS A 47 -8.15 -43.56 -8.70
CA HIS A 47 -7.68 -44.89 -8.27
C HIS A 47 -6.84 -45.57 -9.33
N SER A 48 -7.20 -45.49 -10.60
CA SER A 48 -6.41 -46.07 -11.71
C SER A 48 -5.02 -45.43 -11.82
N ILE A 49 -4.88 -44.15 -11.56
CA ILE A 49 -3.60 -43.46 -11.56
C ILE A 49 -2.79 -43.79 -10.29
N ALA A 50 -3.39 -43.58 -9.11
CA ALA A 50 -2.69 -43.66 -7.82
C ALA A 50 -2.26 -45.09 -7.47
N SER A 51 -3.11 -46.11 -7.76
CA SER A 51 -2.96 -47.47 -7.27
C SER A 51 -2.64 -48.49 -8.35
N LYS A 52 -3.08 -48.25 -9.60
CA LYS A 52 -2.82 -49.18 -10.72
C LYS A 52 -1.68 -48.70 -11.64
N GLY A 53 -1.08 -47.58 -11.34
CA GLY A 53 0.06 -47.03 -12.06
C GLY A 53 -0.23 -46.58 -13.50
N GLN A 54 -1.53 -46.35 -13.84
CA GLN A 54 -1.86 -45.85 -15.18
C GLN A 54 -1.34 -44.43 -15.39
N THR A 55 -0.82 -44.16 -16.57
CA THR A 55 -0.36 -42.84 -16.98
C THR A 55 -1.50 -42.03 -17.54
N PHE A 56 -1.55 -40.74 -17.21
CA PHE A 56 -2.55 -39.86 -17.79
C PHE A 56 -1.90 -38.63 -18.43
N CYS A 57 -2.62 -38.01 -19.37
CA CYS A 57 -2.36 -36.67 -19.83
C CYS A 57 -3.60 -35.79 -19.59
N PRO A 58 -3.45 -34.63 -18.94
CA PRO A 58 -4.59 -33.73 -18.70
C PRO A 58 -5.27 -33.24 -19.97
N ALA A 59 -4.51 -33.14 -21.08
CA ALA A 59 -4.98 -32.63 -22.36
C ALA A 59 -5.44 -33.78 -23.29
N THR A 60 -6.29 -33.44 -24.27
CA THR A 60 -6.62 -34.27 -25.44
C THR A 60 -6.05 -33.65 -26.71
N PHE A 61 -5.91 -34.46 -27.77
CA PHE A 61 -5.20 -34.10 -28.98
C PHE A 61 -5.96 -34.47 -30.24
N LYS A 62 -5.98 -33.53 -31.20
CA LYS A 62 -6.52 -33.80 -32.55
C LYS A 62 -5.63 -34.81 -33.28
N ASP A 63 -6.23 -35.53 -34.22
CA ASP A 63 -5.57 -36.48 -35.15
C ASP A 63 -4.74 -37.56 -34.47
N GLY A 64 -5.02 -37.87 -33.20
CA GLY A 64 -4.32 -38.93 -32.48
C GLY A 64 -2.82 -38.74 -32.33
N ARG A 65 -2.33 -37.49 -32.37
CA ARG A 65 -0.90 -37.19 -32.20
C ARG A 65 -0.71 -36.29 -30.97
N ARG A 66 -0.03 -36.81 -29.97
CA ARG A 66 0.32 -36.09 -28.75
C ARG A 66 1.47 -35.11 -29.00
N CYS A 67 1.16 -33.93 -29.44
CA CYS A 67 2.08 -32.78 -29.58
C CYS A 67 1.36 -31.50 -29.32
N LYS A 68 2.10 -30.42 -29.05
CA LYS A 68 1.54 -29.11 -28.70
C LYS A 68 0.65 -28.52 -29.81
N GLU A 69 1.01 -28.77 -31.05
CA GLU A 69 0.30 -28.26 -32.25
C GLU A 69 -1.08 -28.90 -32.39
N ASN A 70 -1.25 -30.10 -31.89
CA ASN A 70 -2.49 -30.88 -31.96
C ASN A 70 -3.33 -30.76 -30.67
N PHE A 71 -2.99 -29.83 -29.79
CA PHE A 71 -3.76 -29.57 -28.57
C PHE A 71 -5.23 -29.33 -28.91
N GLN A 72 -6.14 -30.00 -28.20
CA GLN A 72 -7.58 -29.86 -28.40
C GLN A 72 -8.24 -29.18 -27.22
N GLN A 73 -8.03 -29.69 -26.02
CA GLN A 73 -8.56 -29.09 -24.79
C GLN A 73 -7.87 -29.67 -23.54
N GLN A 74 -7.98 -28.93 -22.42
CA GLN A 74 -7.52 -29.35 -21.11
C GLN A 74 -8.40 -28.74 -20.03
N GLN A 75 -8.75 -29.52 -19.01
CA GLN A 75 -9.53 -29.04 -17.86
C GLN A 75 -8.85 -29.40 -16.52
N LEU A 76 -8.00 -30.41 -16.52
CA LEU A 76 -7.19 -30.81 -15.36
C LEU A 76 -5.81 -30.15 -15.45
N PHE A 77 -5.27 -29.66 -14.33
CA PHE A 77 -3.93 -29.05 -14.22
C PHE A 77 -3.15 -29.74 -13.13
N ALA A 78 -2.01 -30.33 -13.47
CA ALA A 78 -1.19 -31.10 -12.55
C ALA A 78 0.14 -30.44 -12.23
N LEU A 79 0.52 -30.43 -10.97
CA LEU A 79 1.83 -30.01 -10.47
C LEU A 79 2.60 -31.22 -9.93
N ASP A 80 3.90 -31.30 -10.23
CA ASP A 80 4.81 -32.40 -9.83
C ASP A 80 5.79 -31.88 -8.77
N PHE A 81 5.79 -32.48 -7.57
CA PHE A 81 6.67 -32.13 -6.46
C PHE A 81 7.68 -33.26 -6.24
N ASP A 82 8.95 -33.00 -6.49
CA ASP A 82 10.00 -34.02 -6.53
C ASP A 82 10.98 -33.96 -5.33
N ASN A 83 10.89 -32.92 -4.50
CA ASN A 83 11.62 -32.69 -3.23
C ASN A 83 13.09 -33.19 -3.26
N LYS A 84 13.82 -32.87 -4.34
CA LYS A 84 15.22 -33.34 -4.55
C LYS A 84 16.19 -32.65 -3.59
N ASP A 85 15.84 -31.47 -3.09
CA ASP A 85 16.66 -30.65 -2.22
C ASP A 85 16.02 -30.58 -0.83
N GLU A 86 16.71 -31.12 0.18
CA GLU A 86 16.23 -31.09 1.56
C GLU A 86 16.02 -29.66 2.10
N SER A 87 16.74 -28.68 1.55
CA SER A 87 16.60 -27.27 1.96
C SER A 87 15.28 -26.64 1.48
N ASN A 88 14.63 -27.19 0.47
CA ASN A 88 13.39 -26.74 -0.14
C ASN A 88 12.26 -27.79 -0.07
N PHE A 89 12.37 -28.70 0.89
CA PHE A 89 11.36 -29.74 1.08
C PHE A 89 9.98 -29.10 1.39
N VAL A 90 8.95 -29.60 0.72
CA VAL A 90 7.56 -29.22 0.97
C VAL A 90 6.70 -30.47 1.09
N SER A 91 5.92 -30.56 2.15
CA SER A 91 4.96 -31.65 2.36
C SER A 91 3.66 -31.42 1.58
N PHE A 92 2.85 -32.47 1.43
CA PHE A 92 1.51 -32.32 0.86
C PHE A 92 0.64 -31.38 1.72
N ASP A 93 0.76 -31.45 3.04
CA ASP A 93 0.01 -30.58 3.95
C ASP A 93 0.39 -29.09 3.78
N ASP A 94 1.66 -28.79 3.53
CA ASP A 94 2.11 -27.43 3.23
C ASP A 94 1.47 -26.91 1.93
N ILE A 95 1.40 -27.78 0.91
CA ILE A 95 0.75 -27.44 -0.37
C ILE A 95 -0.75 -27.29 -0.20
N LYS A 96 -1.40 -28.13 0.58
CA LYS A 96 -2.82 -28.05 0.87
C LYS A 96 -3.17 -26.79 1.61
N ASN A 97 -2.45 -26.48 2.69
CA ASN A 97 -2.64 -25.22 3.45
C ASN A 97 -2.45 -23.99 2.57
N ARG A 98 -1.46 -24.02 1.68
CA ARG A 98 -1.24 -22.94 0.71
C ARG A 98 -2.36 -22.86 -0.32
N ALA A 99 -2.86 -23.96 -0.80
CA ALA A 99 -3.99 -24.01 -1.72
C ALA A 99 -5.25 -23.41 -1.09
N GLU A 100 -5.52 -23.72 0.18
CA GLU A 100 -6.59 -23.12 0.96
C GLU A 100 -6.38 -21.62 1.19
N GLU A 101 -5.14 -21.19 1.49
CA GLU A 101 -4.80 -19.76 1.67
C GLU A 101 -5.08 -18.94 0.40
N TYR A 102 -4.90 -19.54 -0.78
CA TYR A 102 -5.05 -18.86 -2.08
C TYR A 102 -6.39 -19.18 -2.77
N ASP A 103 -7.33 -19.81 -2.09
CA ASP A 103 -8.64 -20.21 -2.65
C ASP A 103 -8.51 -21.03 -3.94
N LEU A 104 -7.57 -21.99 -3.94
CA LEU A 104 -7.29 -22.90 -5.05
C LEU A 104 -7.55 -24.33 -4.61
N PRO A 105 -8.78 -24.81 -4.61
CA PRO A 105 -9.11 -26.11 -4.08
C PRO A 105 -8.50 -27.25 -4.92
N ILE A 106 -7.90 -28.22 -4.24
CA ILE A 106 -7.27 -29.39 -4.84
C ILE A 106 -8.35 -30.43 -5.13
N LEU A 107 -8.36 -30.98 -6.35
CA LEU A 107 -9.25 -32.08 -6.69
C LEU A 107 -8.72 -33.40 -6.13
N PHE A 108 -7.48 -33.75 -6.41
CA PHE A 108 -6.81 -34.93 -5.85
C PHE A 108 -5.30 -34.79 -5.82
N ALA A 109 -4.66 -35.64 -5.00
CA ALA A 109 -3.21 -35.79 -4.94
C ALA A 109 -2.82 -37.26 -4.79
N TYR A 110 -1.69 -37.63 -5.37
CA TYR A 110 -1.16 -39.00 -5.30
C TYR A 110 0.36 -39.05 -5.27
N GLU A 111 0.90 -40.13 -4.69
CA GLU A 111 2.34 -40.39 -4.69
C GLU A 111 2.81 -41.02 -6.00
N THR A 112 3.96 -40.57 -6.47
CA THR A 112 4.55 -41.15 -7.70
C THR A 112 5.30 -42.44 -7.38
N PHE A 113 5.58 -43.27 -8.42
CA PHE A 113 6.38 -44.49 -8.26
C PHE A 113 7.73 -44.32 -7.55
N SER A 114 8.29 -43.14 -7.60
CA SER A 114 9.60 -42.83 -7.01
C SER A 114 9.53 -42.32 -5.58
N SER A 115 8.32 -42.20 -5.01
CA SER A 115 8.16 -41.78 -3.61
C SER A 115 8.55 -42.90 -2.67
N THR A 116 9.39 -42.60 -1.67
CA THR A 116 9.86 -43.57 -0.68
C THR A 116 9.54 -43.17 0.74
N LYS A 117 9.37 -41.85 1.00
CA LYS A 117 9.11 -41.25 2.32
C LYS A 117 8.04 -40.15 2.24
N HIS A 118 7.06 -40.34 1.39
CA HIS A 118 6.07 -39.29 1.08
C HIS A 118 6.71 -37.99 0.51
N ASP A 119 7.86 -38.17 -0.17
CA ASP A 119 8.72 -37.11 -0.68
C ASP A 119 8.37 -36.69 -2.12
N LYS A 120 7.65 -37.53 -2.88
CA LYS A 120 7.35 -37.27 -4.30
C LYS A 120 5.89 -37.51 -4.62
N PHE A 121 5.18 -36.42 -4.88
CA PHE A 121 3.74 -36.47 -5.09
C PHE A 121 3.30 -35.49 -6.19
N ARG A 122 2.08 -35.66 -6.65
CA ARG A 122 1.42 -34.80 -7.61
C ARG A 122 0.10 -34.30 -7.07
N VAL A 123 -0.18 -33.03 -7.38
CA VAL A 123 -1.42 -32.36 -7.03
C VAL A 123 -2.15 -31.95 -8.29
N VAL A 124 -3.44 -32.25 -8.38
CA VAL A 124 -4.25 -31.97 -9.56
C VAL A 124 -5.42 -31.08 -9.20
N PHE A 125 -5.56 -30.01 -9.99
CA PHE A 125 -6.64 -29.03 -9.91
C PHE A 125 -7.62 -29.23 -11.06
N LEU A 126 -8.88 -28.94 -10.83
CA LEU A 126 -9.95 -28.97 -11.84
C LEU A 126 -10.33 -27.54 -12.19
N ASN A 127 -10.21 -27.13 -13.44
CA ASN A 127 -10.76 -25.86 -13.89
C ASN A 127 -12.27 -25.95 -14.11
N ASP A 128 -12.98 -24.86 -13.90
CA ASP A 128 -14.45 -24.78 -13.97
C ASP A 128 -14.99 -25.06 -15.39
N VAL A 129 -14.17 -24.90 -16.44
CA VAL A 129 -14.49 -25.23 -17.82
C VAL A 129 -13.29 -25.75 -18.59
N PRO A 130 -13.49 -26.51 -19.69
CA PRO A 130 -12.41 -26.93 -20.57
C PRO A 130 -11.76 -25.75 -21.28
N ILE A 131 -10.46 -25.68 -21.26
CA ILE A 131 -9.65 -24.69 -21.99
C ILE A 131 -9.30 -25.30 -23.36
N THR A 132 -9.81 -24.71 -24.40
CA THR A 132 -9.60 -25.16 -25.79
C THR A 132 -8.44 -24.41 -26.48
N ASP A 133 -7.86 -23.46 -25.78
CA ASP A 133 -6.79 -22.61 -26.25
C ASP A 133 -5.46 -22.95 -25.58
N ARG A 134 -4.46 -23.33 -26.36
CA ARG A 134 -3.15 -23.75 -25.87
C ARG A 134 -2.42 -22.65 -25.09
N PRO A 135 -2.27 -21.42 -25.59
CA PRO A 135 -1.66 -20.33 -24.85
C PRO A 135 -2.31 -20.06 -23.48
N VAL A 136 -3.64 -20.16 -23.39
CA VAL A 136 -4.35 -20.00 -22.13
C VAL A 136 -4.04 -21.15 -21.18
N ALA A 137 -4.05 -22.40 -21.65
CA ALA A 137 -3.71 -23.56 -20.83
C ALA A 137 -2.26 -23.50 -20.31
N GLU A 138 -1.30 -23.16 -21.17
CA GLU A 138 0.11 -22.96 -20.80
C GLU A 138 0.25 -21.82 -19.77
N THR A 139 -0.51 -20.75 -19.91
CA THR A 139 -0.53 -19.62 -18.99
C THR A 139 -1.07 -20.03 -17.61
N MET A 140 -2.16 -20.78 -17.56
CA MET A 140 -2.72 -21.29 -16.30
C MET A 140 -1.73 -22.20 -15.58
N GLN A 141 -1.08 -23.09 -16.29
CA GLN A 141 -0.05 -23.95 -15.73
C GLN A 141 1.14 -23.15 -15.17
N CYS A 142 1.55 -22.08 -15.87
CA CYS A 142 2.58 -21.18 -15.40
C CYS A 142 2.13 -20.40 -14.15
N ALA A 143 0.86 -19.95 -14.09
CA ALA A 143 0.32 -19.22 -12.95
C ALA A 143 0.28 -20.11 -11.69
N LEU A 144 -0.13 -21.36 -11.81
CA LEU A 144 -0.06 -22.35 -10.73
C LEU A 144 1.39 -22.54 -10.25
N SER A 145 2.37 -22.65 -11.16
CA SER A 145 3.79 -22.80 -10.78
C SER A 145 4.37 -21.53 -10.12
N GLU A 146 3.83 -20.34 -10.37
CA GLU A 146 4.22 -19.12 -9.63
C GLU A 146 3.66 -19.11 -8.19
N ILE A 147 2.51 -19.76 -7.96
CA ILE A 147 1.92 -19.90 -6.62
C ILE A 147 2.62 -21.02 -5.85
N PHE A 148 3.00 -22.10 -6.54
CA PHE A 148 3.70 -23.26 -5.99
C PHE A 148 5.10 -23.42 -6.63
N PRO A 149 6.08 -22.57 -6.28
CA PRO A 149 7.39 -22.52 -6.93
C PRO A 149 8.28 -23.75 -6.67
N GLU A 150 7.90 -24.61 -5.72
CA GLU A 150 8.58 -25.88 -5.44
C GLU A 150 8.21 -26.98 -6.45
N ALA A 151 7.15 -26.75 -7.24
CA ALA A 151 6.75 -27.65 -8.29
C ALA A 151 7.73 -27.62 -9.47
N ASP A 152 7.89 -28.76 -10.16
CA ASP A 152 8.69 -28.86 -11.38
C ASP A 152 8.16 -27.92 -12.46
N THR A 153 8.96 -26.93 -12.83
CA THR A 153 8.58 -25.91 -13.83
C THR A 153 8.63 -26.42 -15.27
N SER A 154 9.10 -27.63 -15.52
CA SER A 154 9.15 -28.23 -16.87
C SER A 154 7.75 -28.41 -17.50
N CYS A 155 6.69 -28.41 -16.69
CA CYS A 155 5.30 -28.49 -17.16
C CYS A 155 4.70 -27.14 -17.60
N CYS A 156 5.35 -26.01 -17.32
CA CYS A 156 4.77 -24.69 -17.59
C CYS A 156 4.45 -24.41 -19.07
N ASN A 157 5.23 -24.95 -19.99
CA ASN A 157 5.08 -24.71 -21.43
C ASN A 157 4.89 -26.01 -22.22
N ASP A 158 4.33 -27.04 -21.59
CA ASP A 158 4.10 -28.33 -22.23
C ASP A 158 2.75 -28.94 -21.87
N VAL A 159 1.72 -28.51 -22.59
CA VAL A 159 0.37 -29.09 -22.49
C VAL A 159 0.31 -30.59 -22.88
N SER A 160 1.36 -31.10 -23.52
CA SER A 160 1.44 -32.50 -23.92
C SER A 160 2.14 -33.38 -22.88
N LYS A 161 2.48 -32.85 -21.70
CA LYS A 161 3.16 -33.60 -20.64
C LYS A 161 2.32 -34.79 -20.16
N MET A 162 2.92 -35.95 -20.07
CA MET A 162 2.34 -37.16 -19.46
C MET A 162 2.74 -37.23 -17.99
N TYR A 163 1.82 -37.65 -17.16
CA TYR A 163 2.04 -37.86 -15.74
C TYR A 163 1.90 -39.36 -15.44
N PHE A 164 3.02 -39.98 -15.10
CA PHE A 164 3.04 -41.40 -14.73
C PHE A 164 2.31 -41.59 -13.39
N GLY A 165 1.66 -42.72 -13.24
CA GLY A 165 0.92 -43.03 -12.00
C GLY A 165 1.81 -43.35 -10.80
N GLY A 166 1.24 -44.02 -9.85
CA GLY A 166 1.88 -44.58 -8.66
C GLY A 166 1.44 -46.03 -8.44
N ASN A 167 2.02 -46.66 -7.44
CA ASN A 167 1.70 -48.02 -7.01
C ASN A 167 1.33 -48.11 -5.53
N HIS A 168 0.82 -47.02 -4.98
CA HIS A 168 0.38 -46.93 -3.60
C HIS A 168 -1.07 -47.41 -3.45
N SER A 169 -1.45 -47.81 -2.23
CA SER A 169 -2.76 -48.44 -2.01
C SER A 169 -3.94 -47.52 -2.32
N ASP A 170 -3.73 -46.16 -2.20
CA ASP A 170 -4.77 -45.18 -2.51
C ASP A 170 -4.13 -43.82 -2.86
N SER A 171 -4.95 -42.84 -3.25
CA SER A 171 -4.56 -41.45 -3.37
C SER A 171 -4.27 -40.84 -1.99
N ILE A 172 -3.35 -39.85 -1.93
CA ILE A 172 -3.09 -39.08 -0.70
C ILE A 172 -4.35 -38.28 -0.32
N TYR A 173 -5.03 -37.74 -1.33
CA TYR A 173 -6.18 -36.86 -1.15
C TYR A 173 -7.13 -36.95 -2.34
N TYR A 174 -8.42 -36.90 -2.07
CA TYR A 174 -9.47 -36.77 -3.09
C TYR A 174 -10.67 -36.04 -2.50
N ASP A 175 -11.19 -35.04 -3.21
CA ASP A 175 -12.34 -34.29 -2.81
C ASP A 175 -13.58 -34.67 -3.64
N ASP A 176 -14.52 -35.32 -2.97
CA ASP A 176 -15.79 -35.78 -3.58
C ASP A 176 -16.73 -34.65 -4.00
N SER A 177 -16.52 -33.44 -3.46
CA SER A 177 -17.33 -32.25 -3.83
C SER A 177 -16.98 -31.73 -5.21
N LEU A 178 -15.87 -32.23 -5.80
CA LEU A 178 -15.36 -31.85 -7.11
C LEU A 178 -15.15 -30.33 -7.24
N PRO A 179 -14.38 -29.73 -6.33
CA PRO A 179 -14.18 -28.30 -6.30
C PRO A 179 -13.42 -27.83 -7.54
N GLN A 180 -13.73 -26.64 -7.99
CA GLN A 180 -13.22 -26.09 -9.23
C GLN A 180 -12.44 -24.80 -8.99
N VAL A 181 -11.33 -24.65 -9.69
CA VAL A 181 -10.58 -23.41 -9.81
C VAL A 181 -11.09 -22.65 -11.02
N ASN A 182 -11.23 -21.34 -10.92
CA ASN A 182 -11.50 -20.50 -12.08
C ASN A 182 -10.31 -19.60 -12.42
N LEU A 183 -10.30 -19.14 -13.65
CA LEU A 183 -9.23 -18.32 -14.20
C LEU A 183 -8.98 -17.05 -13.39
N ASP A 184 -10.04 -16.37 -12.95
CA ASP A 184 -9.96 -15.12 -12.18
C ASP A 184 -9.32 -15.35 -10.81
N THR A 185 -9.80 -16.35 -10.05
CA THR A 185 -9.23 -16.71 -8.75
C THR A 185 -7.76 -17.06 -8.89
N LEU A 186 -7.38 -17.83 -9.93
CA LEU A 186 -6.00 -18.21 -10.16
C LEU A 186 -5.08 -17.00 -10.39
N PHE A 187 -5.47 -16.07 -11.25
CA PHE A 187 -4.64 -14.89 -11.55
C PHE A 187 -4.60 -13.90 -10.38
N ARG A 188 -5.69 -13.72 -9.65
CA ARG A 188 -5.70 -12.92 -8.41
C ARG A 188 -4.78 -13.51 -7.37
N SER A 189 -4.83 -14.83 -7.16
CA SER A 189 -4.00 -15.53 -6.17
C SER A 189 -2.52 -15.47 -6.54
N MET A 190 -2.17 -15.65 -7.82
CA MET A 190 -0.82 -15.45 -8.32
C MET A 190 -0.34 -14.01 -8.09
N THR A 191 -1.15 -13.04 -8.42
CA THR A 191 -0.85 -11.61 -8.23
C THR A 191 -0.61 -11.30 -6.76
N TYR A 192 -1.49 -11.76 -5.89
CA TYR A 192 -1.39 -11.60 -4.44
C TYR A 192 -0.10 -12.23 -3.89
N ARG A 193 0.25 -13.44 -4.32
CA ARG A 193 1.49 -14.08 -3.90
C ARG A 193 2.73 -13.31 -4.35
N LEU A 194 2.76 -12.85 -5.60
CA LEU A 194 3.88 -12.07 -6.13
C LEU A 194 4.08 -10.77 -5.37
N LEU A 195 3.00 -10.13 -4.94
CA LEU A 195 3.03 -8.93 -4.09
C LEU A 195 3.57 -9.23 -2.69
N ARG A 196 3.05 -10.28 -2.04
CA ARG A 196 3.38 -10.64 -0.66
C ARG A 196 4.83 -11.07 -0.48
N THR A 197 5.36 -11.85 -1.42
CA THR A 197 6.68 -12.48 -1.26
C THR A 197 7.87 -11.54 -1.49
N LYS A 198 7.74 -10.45 -2.25
CA LYS A 198 8.91 -9.60 -2.63
C LYS A 198 8.65 -8.09 -2.66
N GLY A 199 7.49 -7.63 -2.20
CA GLY A 199 7.13 -6.21 -2.18
C GLY A 199 6.93 -5.58 -3.58
N SER A 200 6.36 -4.38 -3.61
CA SER A 200 5.91 -3.70 -4.83
C SER A 200 7.01 -3.39 -5.86
N LYS A 201 8.26 -3.23 -5.42
CA LYS A 201 9.38 -2.87 -6.33
C LYS A 201 9.74 -4.00 -7.30
N HIS A 202 9.61 -5.26 -6.89
CA HIS A 202 9.89 -6.44 -7.73
C HIS A 202 8.65 -7.01 -8.43
N TYR A 203 7.46 -6.58 -8.01
CA TYR A 203 6.20 -7.07 -8.56
C TYR A 203 6.08 -6.79 -10.06
N LYS A 204 6.26 -5.54 -10.50
CA LYS A 204 6.19 -5.16 -11.93
C LYS A 204 7.22 -5.92 -12.78
N GLU A 205 8.42 -6.14 -12.26
CA GLU A 205 9.44 -6.95 -12.96
C GLU A 205 9.03 -8.41 -13.08
N LYS A 206 8.38 -8.97 -12.06
CA LYS A 206 7.88 -10.35 -12.10
C LYS A 206 6.68 -10.52 -13.02
N ILE A 207 5.72 -9.60 -12.97
CA ILE A 207 4.60 -9.59 -13.92
C ILE A 207 5.12 -9.46 -15.35
N LYS A 208 6.09 -8.60 -15.61
CA LYS A 208 6.73 -8.49 -16.93
C LYS A 208 7.43 -9.79 -17.35
N ARG A 209 8.14 -10.48 -16.44
CA ARG A 209 8.73 -11.79 -16.73
C ARG A 209 7.67 -12.84 -17.02
N PHE A 210 6.59 -12.85 -16.23
CA PHE A 210 5.48 -13.76 -16.45
C PHE A 210 4.79 -13.48 -17.79
N ALA A 211 4.51 -12.23 -18.12
CA ALA A 211 3.97 -11.80 -19.42
C ALA A 211 4.87 -12.23 -20.59
N ASN A 212 6.18 -12.01 -20.48
CA ASN A 212 7.15 -12.45 -21.49
C ASN A 212 7.21 -13.98 -21.63
N LYS A 213 7.04 -14.72 -20.52
CA LYS A 213 7.05 -16.19 -20.52
C LYS A 213 5.80 -16.77 -21.17
N THR A 214 4.66 -16.15 -20.94
CA THR A 214 3.34 -16.64 -21.38
C THR A 214 2.86 -16.01 -22.68
N GLY A 215 3.48 -14.91 -23.12
CA GLY A 215 3.06 -14.15 -24.28
C GLY A 215 1.85 -13.24 -24.05
N ILE A 216 1.34 -13.13 -22.82
CA ILE A 216 0.22 -12.21 -22.50
C ILE A 216 0.69 -10.76 -22.65
N SER A 217 -0.12 -9.92 -23.30
CA SER A 217 0.11 -8.49 -23.38
C SER A 217 -0.01 -7.84 -22.01
N LEU A 218 0.75 -6.76 -21.80
CA LEU A 218 0.57 -5.89 -20.65
C LEU A 218 -0.31 -4.71 -21.04
N ASN A 219 -1.24 -4.35 -20.18
CA ASN A 219 -2.02 -3.13 -20.33
C ASN A 219 -1.16 -1.87 -20.08
N ASN A 220 -1.74 -0.69 -20.26
CA ASN A 220 -1.04 0.59 -20.06
C ASN A 220 -0.46 0.80 -18.66
N ASN A 221 -0.96 0.07 -17.68
CA ASN A 221 -0.49 0.11 -16.28
C ASN A 221 0.64 -0.92 -15.98
N GLY A 222 1.02 -1.71 -16.98
CA GLY A 222 2.02 -2.77 -16.84
C GLY A 222 1.51 -4.02 -16.12
N LEU A 223 0.19 -4.23 -16.10
CA LEU A 223 -0.48 -5.43 -15.59
C LEU A 223 -0.87 -6.33 -16.77
N LEU A 224 -1.15 -7.61 -16.50
CA LEU A 224 -1.64 -8.54 -17.53
C LEU A 224 -2.94 -8.00 -18.15
N ASP A 225 -3.04 -8.00 -19.47
CA ASP A 225 -4.22 -7.50 -20.19
C ASP A 225 -5.32 -8.57 -20.21
N ILE A 226 -5.99 -8.71 -19.07
CA ILE A 226 -7.10 -9.65 -18.84
C ILE A 226 -8.31 -8.81 -18.41
N THR A 227 -9.42 -8.93 -19.14
CA THR A 227 -10.67 -8.22 -18.83
C THR A 227 -11.80 -9.23 -18.60
N ILE A 228 -12.62 -8.98 -17.57
CA ILE A 228 -13.76 -9.81 -17.19
C ILE A 228 -15.00 -8.91 -17.25
N THR A 229 -16.06 -9.37 -17.90
CA THR A 229 -17.33 -8.65 -17.98
C THR A 229 -18.52 -9.61 -17.92
N ASP A 230 -19.68 -9.09 -17.54
CA ASP A 230 -20.97 -9.78 -17.54
C ASP A 230 -21.67 -9.61 -18.90
N GLU A 231 -21.11 -8.81 -19.82
CA GLU A 231 -21.69 -8.57 -21.14
C GLU A 231 -20.83 -9.22 -22.24
N PRO A 232 -21.45 -9.82 -23.28
CA PRO A 232 -20.70 -10.35 -24.40
C PRO A 232 -20.00 -9.20 -25.12
N PHE A 233 -18.69 -9.33 -25.32
CA PHE A 233 -17.93 -8.40 -26.16
C PHE A 233 -18.55 -8.39 -27.55
N GLY A 234 -19.03 -7.22 -28.01
CA GLY A 234 -19.69 -7.08 -29.30
C GLY A 234 -18.90 -7.74 -30.42
N LYS A 235 -19.61 -8.39 -31.33
CA LYS A 235 -19.05 -9.04 -32.51
C LYS A 235 -18.32 -8.02 -33.38
N SER A 236 -17.04 -7.82 -33.14
CA SER A 236 -16.14 -7.16 -34.08
C SER A 236 -15.17 -8.20 -34.61
N HIS A 237 -15.50 -8.70 -35.82
CA HIS A 237 -14.65 -9.46 -36.72
C HIS A 237 -14.13 -10.82 -36.22
N LEU A 238 -15.04 -11.83 -36.24
CA LEU A 238 -14.67 -13.19 -36.56
C LEU A 238 -14.58 -13.25 -38.09
N THR A 239 -13.40 -13.38 -38.66
CA THR A 239 -13.23 -13.83 -40.03
C THR A 239 -13.53 -15.33 -40.06
N GLU A 240 -14.71 -15.67 -40.60
CA GLU A 240 -14.97 -16.99 -41.14
C GLU A 240 -14.07 -17.17 -42.38
N GLU A 241 -13.04 -18.00 -42.23
CA GLU A 241 -12.44 -18.62 -43.39
C GLU A 241 -13.13 -19.96 -43.65
N ASN A 242 -13.99 -19.96 -44.68
CA ASN A 242 -14.10 -21.10 -45.56
C ASN A 242 -14.84 -20.72 -46.84
N SER A 243 -14.19 -21.09 -47.92
CA SER A 243 -14.63 -21.27 -49.30
C SER A 243 -14.26 -20.19 -50.30
N GLY A 244 -13.26 -20.52 -51.02
CA GLY A 244 -12.91 -20.39 -52.40
C GLY A 244 -13.54 -19.25 -53.28
N ALA A 245 -12.69 -18.41 -53.82
CA ALA A 245 -12.58 -18.06 -55.24
C ALA A 245 -11.77 -16.76 -55.39
N THR A 246 -10.76 -16.84 -56.26
CA THR A 246 -9.95 -15.81 -56.85
C THR A 246 -10.76 -14.58 -57.32
N THR A 247 -10.26 -13.39 -57.02
CA THR A 247 -10.02 -12.31 -57.98
C THR A 247 -9.20 -11.16 -57.37
N SER A 248 -8.18 -10.79 -58.07
CA SER A 248 -7.32 -9.67 -57.89
C SER A 248 -8.04 -8.30 -57.91
N LEU A 249 -7.65 -7.41 -57.01
CA LEU A 249 -7.56 -5.97 -57.32
C LEU A 249 -6.69 -5.24 -56.27
N ASN A 250 -5.65 -4.59 -56.80
CA ASN A 250 -4.76 -3.65 -56.15
C ASN A 250 -5.53 -2.48 -55.52
N THR A 251 -5.24 -2.12 -54.33
CA THR A 251 -5.14 -0.71 -53.92
C THR A 251 -4.17 -0.53 -52.72
N LYS A 252 -3.50 0.58 -52.77
CA LYS A 252 -2.35 1.01 -51.99
C LYS A 252 -2.65 1.43 -50.55
N ASN A 253 -1.67 1.23 -49.68
CA ASN A 253 -1.30 2.03 -48.52
C ASN A 253 -2.23 2.04 -47.29
N GLY A 254 -1.80 1.36 -46.23
CA GLY A 254 -2.22 1.53 -44.84
C GLY A 254 -1.50 0.50 -43.99
N GLY A 255 -0.46 0.91 -43.29
CA GLY A 255 0.28 0.01 -42.38
C GLY A 255 -0.61 -0.55 -41.29
N ASN A 256 -0.94 -1.82 -41.36
CA ASN A 256 -1.60 -2.57 -40.32
C ASN A 256 -0.56 -3.04 -39.30
N SER A 257 -0.60 -2.49 -38.08
CA SER A 257 -0.04 -3.16 -36.94
C SER A 257 -0.81 -4.47 -36.72
N PRO A 258 -0.17 -5.61 -36.45
CA PRO A 258 -0.87 -6.85 -36.20
C PRO A 258 -1.78 -6.67 -34.98
N MET A 259 -3.08 -7.06 -35.15
CA MET A 259 -4.03 -7.01 -34.05
C MET A 259 -3.67 -8.07 -33.01
N PRO A 260 -3.70 -7.76 -31.70
CA PRO A 260 -3.44 -8.74 -30.67
C PRO A 260 -4.46 -9.87 -30.74
N ILE A 261 -4.01 -11.12 -30.57
CA ILE A 261 -4.88 -12.29 -30.51
C ILE A 261 -5.74 -12.18 -29.26
N ILE A 262 -7.07 -12.27 -29.43
CA ILE A 262 -8.04 -12.09 -28.36
C ILE A 262 -8.78 -13.40 -28.15
N TYR A 263 -8.75 -13.91 -26.92
CA TYR A 263 -9.53 -15.06 -26.52
C TYR A 263 -10.69 -14.64 -25.64
N ASN A 264 -11.89 -15.11 -25.99
CA ASN A 264 -13.10 -14.95 -25.21
C ASN A 264 -13.43 -16.30 -24.56
N TYR A 265 -13.50 -16.28 -23.26
CA TYR A 265 -13.85 -17.43 -22.45
C TYR A 265 -15.22 -17.17 -21.80
N VAL A 266 -16.13 -18.14 -21.88
CA VAL A 266 -17.48 -17.98 -21.35
C VAL A 266 -17.66 -18.98 -20.21
N LYS A 267 -17.89 -18.50 -18.98
CA LYS A 267 -18.41 -19.29 -17.89
C LYS A 267 -19.94 -19.26 -17.97
N ASP A 268 -20.55 -20.40 -18.22
CA ASP A 268 -21.98 -20.58 -18.19
C ASP A 268 -22.30 -21.77 -17.26
N ASP A 269 -22.73 -21.47 -16.03
CA ASP A 269 -23.13 -22.46 -15.03
C ASP A 269 -24.66 -22.66 -14.97
N GLY A 270 -25.43 -21.95 -15.81
CA GLY A 270 -26.88 -22.05 -15.91
C GLY A 270 -27.65 -21.38 -14.76
N GLU A 271 -26.98 -20.90 -13.72
CA GLU A 271 -27.58 -20.26 -12.53
C GLU A 271 -27.17 -18.80 -12.36
N THR A 272 -26.02 -18.39 -12.91
CA THR A 272 -25.53 -16.99 -12.90
C THR A 272 -25.38 -16.46 -14.31
N PRO A 273 -25.46 -15.12 -14.53
CA PRO A 273 -25.17 -14.55 -15.84
C PRO A 273 -23.78 -15.00 -16.33
N PRO A 274 -23.61 -15.36 -17.61
CA PRO A 274 -22.34 -15.84 -18.12
C PRO A 274 -21.26 -14.76 -17.98
N LEU A 275 -20.10 -15.11 -17.41
CA LEU A 275 -18.92 -14.25 -17.36
C LEU A 275 -18.05 -14.46 -18.60
N PHE A 276 -17.63 -13.35 -19.19
CA PHE A 276 -16.77 -13.36 -20.36
C PHE A 276 -15.36 -12.88 -19.98
N TYR A 277 -14.36 -13.71 -20.29
CA TYR A 277 -12.95 -13.42 -20.05
C TYR A 277 -12.27 -13.11 -21.38
N ARG A 278 -11.53 -12.02 -21.43
CA ARG A 278 -10.74 -11.62 -22.59
C ARG A 278 -9.28 -11.51 -22.20
N ILE A 279 -8.43 -12.32 -22.83
CA ILE A 279 -6.99 -12.33 -22.63
C ILE A 279 -6.35 -11.90 -23.95
N LYS A 280 -5.48 -10.89 -23.91
CA LYS A 280 -4.71 -10.46 -25.06
C LYS A 280 -3.32 -11.04 -25.01
N PHE A 281 -2.89 -11.67 -26.10
CA PHE A 281 -1.55 -12.17 -26.29
C PHE A 281 -0.79 -11.32 -27.31
N CYS A 282 0.54 -11.21 -27.12
CA CYS A 282 1.42 -10.62 -28.13
C CYS A 282 1.53 -11.58 -29.31
N ASP A 283 1.46 -11.06 -30.54
CA ASP A 283 1.61 -11.86 -31.74
C ASP A 283 3.07 -12.33 -31.87
N ASN A 284 3.32 -13.57 -31.51
CA ASN A 284 4.58 -14.25 -31.76
C ASN A 284 4.37 -15.25 -32.92
N SER A 285 4.15 -14.72 -34.12
CA SER A 285 4.30 -15.55 -35.31
C SER A 285 5.80 -15.63 -35.64
N ASP A 286 6.51 -16.56 -35.01
CA ASP A 286 7.63 -17.27 -35.62
C ASP A 286 8.30 -18.14 -34.56
N GLY A 287 8.01 -19.44 -34.66
CA GLY A 287 8.76 -20.48 -33.93
C GLY A 287 10.00 -20.81 -34.71
N THR A 288 11.10 -20.20 -34.39
CA THR A 288 12.46 -20.78 -34.58
C THR A 288 13.46 -20.00 -33.71
N SER A 289 14.13 -20.78 -32.86
CA SER A 289 15.33 -20.36 -32.15
C SER A 289 16.45 -20.07 -33.13
N SER A 290 16.78 -18.81 -33.33
CA SER A 290 18.13 -18.34 -33.63
C SER A 290 18.24 -16.82 -33.61
N SER A 291 19.30 -16.36 -32.99
CA SER A 291 19.76 -15.00 -32.94
C SER A 291 19.88 -14.38 -34.34
N SER A 292 18.98 -13.44 -34.66
CA SER A 292 19.29 -12.38 -35.64
C SER A 292 18.29 -11.23 -35.48
N VAL A 293 18.85 -10.08 -35.23
CA VAL A 293 18.17 -8.80 -35.13
C VAL A 293 17.62 -8.41 -36.50
N SER A 294 16.29 -8.42 -36.67
CA SER A 294 15.67 -7.73 -37.79
C SER A 294 14.79 -6.57 -37.29
N ARG A 295 15.05 -5.41 -37.87
CA ARG A 295 14.40 -4.13 -37.63
C ARG A 295 12.91 -4.25 -37.99
N MET A 296 12.03 -3.91 -37.04
CA MET A 296 10.70 -3.40 -37.37
C MET A 296 10.44 -2.12 -36.55
N SER A 297 10.23 -1.04 -37.31
CA SER A 297 9.80 0.25 -36.79
C SER A 297 8.34 0.18 -36.36
N SER A 298 8.07 0.23 -35.06
CA SER A 298 6.78 0.60 -34.53
C SER A 298 6.92 1.93 -33.81
N GLU A 299 6.24 2.93 -34.29
CA GLU A 299 6.06 4.20 -33.57
C GLU A 299 5.20 3.91 -32.33
N ASN A 300 5.87 3.76 -31.19
CA ASN A 300 5.21 3.89 -29.91
C ASN A 300 4.83 5.36 -29.70
N PRO A 301 3.63 5.68 -29.18
CA PRO A 301 3.33 7.03 -28.76
C PRO A 301 4.42 7.45 -27.78
N ALA A 302 5.05 8.58 -28.04
CA ALA A 302 6.17 9.11 -27.29
C ALA A 302 5.82 9.14 -25.81
N VAL A 303 6.39 8.23 -25.04
CA VAL A 303 6.47 8.37 -23.59
C VAL A 303 7.28 9.64 -23.37
N ASN A 304 6.64 10.65 -22.85
CA ASN A 304 7.26 11.96 -22.59
C ASN A 304 8.23 11.77 -21.43
N HIS A 305 9.40 11.21 -21.71
CA HIS A 305 10.50 11.13 -20.74
C HIS A 305 10.94 12.57 -20.50
N LYS A 306 10.58 13.08 -19.34
CA LYS A 306 11.06 14.37 -18.84
C LYS A 306 12.59 14.29 -18.74
N LEU A 307 13.30 14.90 -19.69
CA LEU A 307 14.76 14.94 -19.71
C LEU A 307 15.25 15.74 -18.50
N TYR A 308 16.31 15.28 -17.87
CA TYR A 308 16.97 16.01 -16.80
C TYR A 308 17.61 17.28 -17.34
N ARG A 309 17.57 18.39 -16.60
CA ARG A 309 18.10 19.68 -17.07
C ARG A 309 19.61 19.65 -17.35
N SER A 310 20.09 20.47 -18.28
CA SER A 310 21.49 20.47 -18.76
C SER A 310 22.53 20.85 -17.71
N ASN A 311 22.16 21.62 -16.66
CA ASN A 311 23.07 21.98 -15.56
C ASN A 311 23.50 20.75 -14.72
N VAL A 312 22.70 19.69 -14.76
CA VAL A 312 22.99 18.39 -14.14
C VAL A 312 24.37 17.84 -14.54
N ILE A 313 24.82 18.10 -15.75
CA ILE A 313 26.11 17.56 -16.23
C ILE A 313 27.28 18.29 -15.63
N ASN A 314 27.16 19.57 -15.28
CA ASN A 314 28.24 20.37 -14.69
C ASN A 314 28.55 19.93 -13.25
N GLU A 315 27.63 19.21 -12.61
CA GLU A 315 27.74 18.76 -11.23
C GLU A 315 28.24 17.30 -11.09
N LEU A 316 28.41 16.58 -12.21
CA LEU A 316 29.00 15.24 -12.25
C LEU A 316 30.49 15.16 -11.89
N VAL A 317 31.10 16.29 -11.51
CA VAL A 317 32.50 16.39 -11.13
C VAL A 317 32.91 15.42 -10.01
N ASN A 318 31.97 15.04 -9.16
CA ASN A 318 32.23 14.12 -8.05
C ASN A 318 32.11 12.61 -8.45
N CYS A 319 31.80 12.30 -9.70
CA CYS A 319 31.81 10.93 -10.22
C CYS A 319 33.17 10.59 -10.82
N LYS A 320 33.98 9.74 -10.18
CA LYS A 320 35.31 9.35 -10.66
C LYS A 320 35.28 8.79 -12.09
N LEU A 321 34.35 7.94 -12.43
CA LEU A 321 34.23 7.40 -13.78
C LEU A 321 33.88 8.46 -14.82
N TYR A 322 32.97 9.37 -14.47
CA TYR A 322 32.65 10.48 -15.37
C TYR A 322 33.79 11.46 -15.50
N SER A 323 34.54 11.71 -14.43
CA SER A 323 35.76 12.50 -14.45
C SER A 323 36.84 11.88 -15.36
N ASP A 324 37.04 10.55 -15.29
CA ASP A 324 37.93 9.85 -16.23
C ASP A 324 37.47 10.01 -17.68
N PHE A 325 36.16 9.97 -17.92
CA PHE A 325 35.58 10.12 -19.26
C PHE A 325 35.79 11.51 -19.84
N ILE A 326 35.53 12.58 -19.07
CA ILE A 326 35.64 13.96 -19.57
C ILE A 326 37.10 14.46 -19.69
N ASN A 327 38.00 13.91 -18.87
CA ASN A 327 39.40 14.31 -18.85
C ASN A 327 40.29 13.41 -19.71
N GLY A 328 39.75 12.31 -20.24
CA GLY A 328 40.53 11.32 -20.99
C GLY A 328 41.65 10.69 -20.16
N SER A 329 41.46 10.59 -18.81
CA SER A 329 42.55 10.13 -17.91
C SER A 329 42.89 8.66 -18.10
N ARG A 330 42.00 7.85 -18.68
CA ARG A 330 42.23 6.48 -19.07
C ARG A 330 41.28 6.05 -20.20
N LYS A 331 41.63 4.97 -20.88
CA LYS A 331 40.74 4.34 -21.85
C LYS A 331 39.62 3.59 -21.09
N LEU A 332 38.40 3.99 -21.35
CA LEU A 332 37.23 3.30 -20.82
C LEU A 332 36.89 2.05 -21.64
N SER A 333 36.33 1.02 -20.99
CA SER A 333 35.80 -0.13 -21.66
C SER A 333 34.50 0.21 -22.45
N HIS A 334 34.15 -0.62 -23.43
CA HIS A 334 32.91 -0.42 -24.18
C HIS A 334 31.67 -0.40 -23.27
N ASP A 335 31.65 -1.20 -22.25
CA ASP A 335 30.55 -1.32 -21.28
C ASP A 335 30.43 -0.04 -20.43
N GLU A 336 31.56 0.49 -19.94
CA GLU A 336 31.60 1.78 -19.22
C GLU A 336 31.04 2.93 -20.08
N ILE A 337 31.49 3.04 -21.34
CA ILE A 337 31.07 4.08 -22.30
C ILE A 337 29.58 3.93 -22.62
N PHE A 338 29.10 2.69 -22.87
CA PHE A 338 27.69 2.41 -23.17
C PHE A 338 26.79 2.83 -22.01
N HIS A 339 27.18 2.54 -20.79
CA HIS A 339 26.36 2.90 -19.62
C HIS A 339 26.45 4.38 -19.27
N ILE A 340 27.56 5.06 -19.53
CA ILE A 340 27.64 6.52 -19.47
C ILE A 340 26.68 7.13 -20.52
N LEU A 341 26.70 6.66 -21.77
CA LEU A 341 25.77 7.10 -22.80
C LEU A 341 24.33 6.90 -22.39
N ASN A 342 23.98 5.72 -21.86
CA ASN A 342 22.63 5.43 -21.42
C ASN A 342 22.14 6.36 -20.29
N ASN A 343 23.04 6.82 -19.42
CA ASN A 343 22.72 7.86 -18.46
C ASN A 343 22.53 9.22 -19.13
N MET A 344 23.43 9.60 -20.06
CA MET A 344 23.43 10.92 -20.72
C MET A 344 22.26 11.10 -21.71
N VAL A 345 21.73 10.03 -22.31
CA VAL A 345 20.53 10.06 -23.16
C VAL A 345 19.31 10.61 -22.38
N ASN A 346 19.27 10.43 -21.08
CA ASN A 346 18.20 10.93 -20.21
C ASN A 346 18.39 12.38 -19.75
N VAL A 347 19.42 13.10 -20.25
CA VAL A 347 19.72 14.50 -19.88
C VAL A 347 19.55 15.42 -21.08
N GLU A 348 18.97 16.60 -20.87
CA GLU A 348 18.94 17.66 -21.89
C GLU A 348 20.35 17.95 -22.40
N THR A 349 20.57 17.98 -23.72
CA THR A 349 21.86 18.13 -24.37
C THR A 349 22.90 17.06 -24.05
N GLY A 350 22.55 16.01 -23.31
CA GLY A 350 23.48 14.96 -22.85
C GLY A 350 24.15 14.24 -24.02
N ILE A 351 23.41 13.91 -25.09
CA ILE A 351 23.95 13.25 -26.30
C ILE A 351 25.00 14.17 -26.96
N SER A 352 24.72 15.46 -27.12
CA SER A 352 25.67 16.43 -27.72
C SER A 352 26.95 16.55 -26.89
N LYS A 353 26.83 16.61 -25.57
CA LYS A 353 27.99 16.64 -24.66
C LYS A 353 28.80 15.35 -24.74
N PHE A 354 28.13 14.19 -24.74
CA PHE A 354 28.77 12.89 -24.90
C PHE A 354 29.57 12.81 -26.20
N THR A 355 28.97 13.19 -27.33
CA THR A 355 29.61 13.16 -28.64
C THR A 355 30.80 14.13 -28.73
N ASN A 356 30.68 15.30 -28.11
CA ASN A 356 31.79 16.27 -28.04
C ASN A 356 32.98 15.70 -27.24
N ILE A 357 32.75 15.01 -26.13
CA ILE A 357 33.80 14.36 -25.33
C ILE A 357 34.49 13.27 -26.16
N ILE A 358 33.70 12.37 -26.75
CA ILE A 358 34.25 11.31 -27.63
C ILE A 358 35.10 11.89 -28.78
N SER A 359 34.62 12.98 -29.39
CA SER A 359 35.32 13.69 -30.46
C SER A 359 36.64 14.35 -29.99
N GLY A 360 36.70 14.75 -28.72
CA GLY A 360 37.87 15.37 -28.12
C GLY A 360 39.06 14.41 -27.87
N PHE A 361 38.78 13.08 -27.84
CA PHE A 361 39.78 12.05 -27.55
C PHE A 361 39.73 10.90 -28.59
N PRO A 362 40.03 11.19 -29.88
CA PRO A 362 39.95 10.18 -30.94
C PRO A 362 40.95 9.02 -30.76
N GLU A 363 42.06 9.24 -30.07
CA GLU A 363 43.05 8.22 -29.73
C GLU A 363 42.54 7.21 -28.70
N LEU A 364 41.62 7.60 -27.80
CA LEU A 364 41.07 6.75 -26.77
C LEU A 364 39.79 6.02 -27.25
N TYR A 365 38.95 6.74 -27.94
CA TYR A 365 37.57 6.27 -28.29
C TYR A 365 37.37 5.98 -29.77
N GLY A 366 38.32 6.34 -30.63
CA GLY A 366 38.28 6.13 -32.10
C GLY A 366 37.19 6.96 -32.78
N ASN A 367 37.23 7.00 -34.16
CA ASN A 367 36.24 7.72 -34.95
C ASN A 367 34.90 6.96 -35.08
N LYS A 368 34.25 6.63 -33.96
CA LYS A 368 33.02 5.85 -33.94
C LYS A 368 31.79 6.68 -33.53
N ILE A 369 31.80 7.99 -33.78
CA ILE A 369 30.79 8.95 -33.34
C ILE A 369 29.39 8.54 -33.85
N GLU A 370 29.28 8.20 -35.13
CA GLU A 370 27.97 7.83 -35.72
C GLU A 370 27.39 6.57 -35.08
N ARG A 371 28.26 5.58 -34.78
CA ARG A 371 27.80 4.38 -34.06
C ARG A 371 27.28 4.69 -32.64
N TRP A 372 27.92 5.62 -31.95
CA TRP A 372 27.44 6.02 -30.62
C TRP A 372 26.14 6.83 -30.69
N LYS A 373 25.95 7.64 -31.74
CA LYS A 373 24.66 8.30 -32.01
C LYS A 373 23.56 7.27 -32.26
N GLU A 374 23.83 6.25 -33.09
CA GLU A 374 22.89 5.15 -33.31
C GLU A 374 22.52 4.43 -32.02
N HIS A 375 23.49 4.16 -31.16
CA HIS A 375 23.24 3.60 -29.83
C HIS A 375 22.42 4.55 -28.93
N ALA A 376 22.67 5.86 -28.98
CA ALA A 376 21.91 6.85 -28.25
C ALA A 376 20.43 6.87 -28.69
N ASP A 377 20.20 6.89 -30.02
CA ASP A 377 18.86 6.87 -30.61
C ASP A 377 18.13 5.56 -30.28
N TYR A 378 18.85 4.44 -30.31
CA TYR A 378 18.30 3.15 -29.90
C TYR A 378 17.88 3.15 -28.43
N ASN A 379 18.78 3.60 -27.52
CA ASN A 379 18.50 3.64 -26.08
C ASN A 379 17.29 4.56 -25.78
N LYS A 380 17.19 5.69 -26.51
CA LYS A 380 16.06 6.62 -26.39
C LYS A 380 14.75 6.00 -26.87
N LYS A 381 14.77 5.31 -28.02
CA LYS A 381 13.59 4.60 -28.55
C LYS A 381 13.13 3.47 -27.65
N GLN A 382 14.07 2.75 -27.02
CA GLN A 382 13.76 1.65 -26.09
C GLN A 382 13.33 2.16 -24.71
N GLY A 383 13.43 3.46 -24.42
CA GLY A 383 13.08 4.03 -23.13
C GLY A 383 13.93 3.48 -21.96
N TYR A 384 15.21 3.21 -22.19
CA TYR A 384 16.08 2.65 -21.16
C TYR A 384 16.22 3.61 -19.98
N TYR A 385 16.00 3.07 -18.78
CA TYR A 385 16.26 3.81 -17.55
C TYR A 385 17.77 4.03 -17.34
N PRO A 386 18.15 5.10 -16.60
CA PRO A 386 19.54 5.35 -16.24
C PRO A 386 20.22 4.12 -15.63
N SER A 387 21.41 3.80 -16.11
CA SER A 387 22.15 2.61 -15.69
C SER A 387 22.68 2.76 -14.26
N ARG A 388 22.60 1.68 -13.48
CA ARG A 388 23.11 1.65 -12.09
C ARG A 388 24.62 1.46 -12.09
N CYS A 389 25.34 2.28 -11.30
CA CYS A 389 26.80 2.22 -11.16
C CYS A 389 27.32 0.85 -10.74
N SER A 390 26.58 0.13 -9.89
CA SER A 390 26.95 -1.22 -9.43
C SER A 390 27.09 -2.26 -10.55
N LYS A 391 26.60 -1.96 -11.77
CA LYS A 391 26.67 -2.89 -12.91
C LYS A 391 27.95 -2.76 -13.74
N TYR A 392 28.56 -1.57 -13.76
CA TYR A 392 29.63 -1.26 -14.72
C TYR A 392 30.75 -0.40 -14.18
N CYS A 393 30.52 0.36 -13.08
CA CYS A 393 31.48 1.32 -12.59
C CYS A 393 32.49 0.66 -11.65
N PRO A 394 33.80 0.72 -11.95
CA PRO A 394 34.83 0.16 -11.08
C PRO A 394 34.94 0.89 -9.74
N TYR A 395 34.49 2.17 -9.69
CA TYR A 395 34.52 3.01 -8.50
C TYR A 395 33.22 2.97 -7.68
N CYS A 396 32.29 2.06 -7.97
CA CYS A 396 30.97 2.08 -7.36
C CYS A 396 30.98 1.91 -5.83
N LYS A 397 32.02 1.31 -5.26
CA LYS A 397 32.21 1.17 -3.81
C LYS A 397 32.93 2.34 -3.17
N GLU A 398 33.63 3.15 -3.95
CA GLU A 398 34.44 4.29 -3.48
C GLU A 398 33.69 5.62 -3.61
N CYS A 399 32.70 5.66 -4.50
CA CYS A 399 31.91 6.87 -4.73
C CYS A 399 30.80 7.01 -3.69
N GLU A 400 30.71 8.16 -3.06
CA GLU A 400 29.65 8.51 -2.08
C GLU A 400 28.32 8.87 -2.76
N HIS A 401 28.22 8.80 -4.08
CA HIS A 401 27.01 9.11 -4.81
C HIS A 401 26.05 7.92 -4.93
N GLY A 402 24.79 8.19 -5.26
CA GLY A 402 23.74 7.19 -5.33
C GLY A 402 23.90 6.12 -6.42
N SER A 403 22.83 5.38 -6.69
CA SER A 403 22.84 4.16 -7.51
C SER A 403 23.11 4.37 -9.01
N SER A 404 23.12 5.60 -9.53
CA SER A 404 23.51 5.93 -10.91
C SER A 404 24.10 7.34 -10.99
N ILE A 405 24.82 7.65 -12.09
CA ILE A 405 25.36 8.98 -12.33
C ILE A 405 24.28 10.06 -12.23
N ILE A 406 23.08 9.81 -12.79
CA ILE A 406 21.97 10.77 -12.73
C ILE A 406 21.30 10.79 -11.36
N ALA A 407 21.20 9.66 -10.67
CA ALA A 407 20.68 9.61 -9.30
C ALA A 407 21.56 10.41 -8.32
N THR A 408 22.83 10.56 -8.63
CA THR A 408 23.77 11.41 -7.90
C THR A 408 23.35 12.87 -7.99
N VAL A 409 23.03 13.33 -9.17
CA VAL A 409 22.65 14.70 -9.41
C VAL A 409 21.30 15.04 -8.80
N HIS A 410 20.34 14.10 -8.80
CA HIS A 410 19.06 14.27 -8.11
C HIS A 410 19.14 14.15 -6.59
N LYS A 411 20.08 13.39 -6.06
CA LYS A 411 20.25 13.22 -4.61
C LYS A 411 21.15 14.28 -3.99
N GLY A 412 22.02 14.90 -4.77
CA GLY A 412 23.01 15.90 -4.30
C GLY A 412 22.51 17.34 -4.28
N PHE A 413 21.50 17.68 -5.05
CA PHE A 413 21.08 19.07 -5.23
C PHE A 413 19.57 19.23 -5.05
N ARG A 414 19.17 19.29 -3.81
CA ARG A 414 17.92 19.97 -3.46
C ARG A 414 18.34 21.33 -2.93
N PRO A 415 18.21 22.41 -3.73
CA PRO A 415 18.42 23.73 -3.19
C PRO A 415 17.42 23.94 -2.06
N MET A 416 17.89 24.45 -0.95
CA MET A 416 17.07 24.93 0.13
C MET A 416 17.41 26.41 0.24
N ASP A 417 16.95 27.16 -0.76
CA ASP A 417 17.26 28.60 -0.87
C ASP A 417 16.36 29.36 0.11
N ARG A 418 16.96 30.14 0.97
CA ARG A 418 16.21 31.02 1.87
C ARG A 418 15.62 32.17 1.04
N ILE A 419 14.29 32.32 1.13
CA ILE A 419 13.60 33.48 0.60
C ILE A 419 13.63 34.56 1.68
N ALA A 420 14.00 35.78 1.31
CA ALA A 420 13.94 36.90 2.26
C ALA A 420 12.50 37.14 2.70
N GLN A 421 12.12 36.61 3.85
CA GLN A 421 10.92 37.00 4.60
C GLN A 421 11.36 37.72 5.86
N GLU A 422 10.74 38.86 6.14
CA GLU A 422 10.89 39.51 7.43
C GLU A 422 10.09 38.70 8.46
N GLU A 423 10.75 37.75 9.13
CA GLU A 423 10.16 37.03 10.26
C GLU A 423 10.27 37.93 11.52
N HIS A 424 9.14 38.39 12.02
CA HIS A 424 9.07 39.14 13.25
C HIS A 424 8.79 38.24 14.45
N TYR A 425 9.83 38.01 15.25
CA TYR A 425 9.68 37.30 16.52
C TYR A 425 9.55 38.28 17.69
N PHE A 426 8.68 37.93 18.63
CA PHE A 426 8.43 38.71 19.82
C PHE A 426 9.11 38.10 21.05
N PRO A 427 9.38 38.88 22.09
CA PRO A 427 9.85 38.34 23.35
C PRO A 427 8.86 37.29 23.91
N LEU A 428 9.38 36.21 24.51
CA LEU A 428 8.60 35.08 25.01
C LEU A 428 7.44 35.52 25.90
N SER A 429 7.67 36.45 26.83
CA SER A 429 6.65 36.98 27.75
C SER A 429 5.49 37.69 27.02
N VAL A 430 5.78 38.34 25.89
CA VAL A 430 4.75 38.96 25.04
C VAL A 430 3.86 37.92 24.39
N VAL A 431 4.50 36.82 23.86
CA VAL A 431 3.76 35.74 23.22
C VAL A 431 2.97 34.91 24.23
N GLU A 432 3.51 34.71 25.45
CA GLU A 432 2.75 34.09 26.56
C GLU A 432 1.51 34.86 26.92
N SER A 433 1.66 36.22 27.05
CA SER A 433 0.54 37.12 27.33
C SER A 433 -0.47 37.16 26.21
N ASP A 434 -0.02 37.14 24.94
CA ASP A 434 -0.86 37.08 23.76
C ASP A 434 -1.70 35.79 23.73
N THR A 435 -1.06 34.66 24.00
CA THR A 435 -1.73 33.35 24.08
C THR A 435 -2.77 33.29 25.21
N TYR A 436 -2.40 33.78 26.39
CA TYR A 436 -3.34 33.87 27.50
C TYR A 436 -4.55 34.76 27.15
N ASN A 437 -4.31 35.95 26.61
CA ASN A 437 -5.37 36.93 26.25
C ASN A 437 -6.29 36.38 25.17
N ALA A 438 -5.76 35.61 24.18
CA ALA A 438 -6.56 34.95 23.15
C ALA A 438 -7.50 33.90 23.77
N ILE A 439 -7.00 33.07 24.69
CA ILE A 439 -7.83 32.07 25.38
C ILE A 439 -8.85 32.74 26.29
N TYR A 440 -8.44 33.75 27.02
CA TYR A 440 -9.33 34.49 27.91
C TYR A 440 -10.44 35.22 27.15
N SER A 441 -10.13 35.85 26.01
CA SER A 441 -11.10 36.52 25.15
C SER A 441 -12.11 35.52 24.58
N ALA A 442 -11.65 34.33 24.17
CA ALA A 442 -12.51 33.24 23.73
C ALA A 442 -13.42 32.71 24.84
N PHE A 443 -12.89 32.59 26.07
CA PHE A 443 -13.69 32.18 27.25
C PHE A 443 -14.79 33.19 27.58
N THR A 444 -14.46 34.49 27.59
CA THR A 444 -15.40 35.57 27.97
C THR A 444 -16.35 35.97 26.84
N ALA A 445 -16.13 35.56 25.60
CA ALA A 445 -17.03 35.82 24.49
C ALA A 445 -18.43 35.28 24.80
N ARG A 446 -19.48 36.08 24.45
CA ARG A 446 -20.88 35.70 24.67
C ARG A 446 -21.47 35.04 23.42
N ASP A 447 -20.89 33.88 23.03
CA ASP A 447 -21.33 33.11 21.89
C ASP A 447 -21.13 31.60 22.16
N ASP A 448 -21.69 30.78 21.30
CA ASP A 448 -21.55 29.31 21.31
C ASP A 448 -20.67 28.81 20.14
N LYS A 449 -19.67 29.62 19.79
CA LYS A 449 -18.77 29.32 18.68
C LYS A 449 -17.60 28.41 19.09
N ILE A 450 -16.90 27.97 18.07
CA ILE A 450 -15.65 27.22 18.19
C ILE A 450 -14.50 28.22 18.00
N HIS A 451 -13.85 28.59 19.09
CA HIS A 451 -12.67 29.44 19.07
C HIS A 451 -11.43 28.58 18.89
N VAL A 452 -10.76 28.75 17.78
CA VAL A 452 -9.51 28.04 17.45
C VAL A 452 -8.33 28.98 17.63
N ILE A 453 -7.44 28.63 18.53
CA ILE A 453 -6.27 29.44 18.88
C ILE A 453 -5.02 28.69 18.47
N LYS A 454 -4.35 29.19 17.41
CA LYS A 454 -3.08 28.67 16.96
C LYS A 454 -1.95 29.30 17.73
N ALA A 455 -1.32 28.53 18.60
CA ALA A 455 -0.25 28.99 19.48
C ALA A 455 0.94 28.04 19.45
N GLN A 456 2.15 28.59 19.36
CA GLN A 456 3.42 27.86 19.18
C GLN A 456 3.60 26.74 20.22
N THR A 457 4.28 25.66 19.83
CA THR A 457 4.61 24.55 20.74
C THR A 457 5.49 25.05 21.88
N ALA A 458 5.25 24.53 23.10
CA ALA A 458 5.96 24.90 24.33
C ALA A 458 5.75 26.36 24.83
N ILE A 459 4.83 27.14 24.28
CA ILE A 459 4.49 28.50 24.72
C ILE A 459 3.81 28.53 26.10
N GLY A 460 3.29 27.42 26.57
CA GLY A 460 2.58 27.41 27.86
C GLY A 460 1.05 27.36 27.73
N LYS A 461 0.51 26.88 26.60
CA LYS A 461 -0.93 26.73 26.34
C LYS A 461 -1.70 26.18 27.55
N SER A 462 -1.26 25.01 28.03
CA SER A 462 -1.91 24.34 29.18
C SER A 462 -1.78 25.12 30.48
N THR A 463 -0.74 25.95 30.69
CA THR A 463 -0.61 26.84 31.83
C THR A 463 -1.63 27.97 31.74
N SER A 464 -1.78 28.52 30.54
CA SER A 464 -2.71 29.65 30.32
C SER A 464 -4.16 29.25 30.60
N PHE A 465 -4.64 28.14 30.07
CA PHE A 465 -6.02 27.76 30.33
C PHE A 465 -6.25 27.22 31.76
N LEU A 466 -5.27 26.55 32.39
CA LEU A 466 -5.39 26.19 33.82
C LEU A 466 -5.46 27.42 34.72
N LYS A 467 -4.71 28.47 34.41
CA LYS A 467 -4.78 29.74 35.14
C LYS A 467 -6.18 30.40 35.00
N ILE A 468 -6.79 30.34 33.81
CA ILE A 468 -8.17 30.84 33.61
C ILE A 468 -9.15 30.02 34.46
N ILE A 469 -8.97 28.69 34.58
CA ILE A 469 -9.83 27.84 35.42
C ILE A 469 -9.64 28.19 36.90
N GLU A 470 -8.41 28.42 37.36
CA GLU A 470 -8.09 28.86 38.73
C GLU A 470 -8.75 30.19 39.07
N GLU A 471 -8.74 31.13 38.12
CA GLU A 471 -9.33 32.46 38.28
C GLU A 471 -10.89 32.47 38.21
N ASN A 472 -11.51 31.36 37.76
CA ASN A 472 -12.95 31.21 37.58
C ASN A 472 -13.51 29.94 38.27
N PRO A 473 -13.44 29.84 39.60
CA PRO A 473 -13.78 28.62 40.34
C PRO A 473 -15.28 28.28 40.33
N ASP A 474 -16.12 29.23 40.00
CA ASP A 474 -17.57 29.05 39.89
C ASP A 474 -18.00 28.45 38.53
N CYS A 475 -17.08 28.33 37.58
CA CYS A 475 -17.30 27.74 36.24
C CYS A 475 -16.83 26.28 36.20
N ASN A 476 -17.60 25.45 35.51
CA ASN A 476 -17.27 24.06 35.27
C ASN A 476 -16.65 23.93 33.88
N PHE A 477 -15.44 23.43 33.82
CA PHE A 477 -14.70 23.24 32.56
C PHE A 477 -14.57 21.73 32.18
N LEU A 478 -14.70 21.42 30.92
CA LEU A 478 -14.33 20.14 30.39
C LEU A 478 -13.06 20.27 29.56
N ILE A 479 -11.95 19.72 30.02
CA ILE A 479 -10.68 19.71 29.28
C ILE A 479 -10.54 18.38 28.52
N ALA A 480 -10.42 18.43 27.21
CA ALA A 480 -10.16 17.26 26.39
C ALA A 480 -8.73 17.26 25.87
N VAL A 481 -8.02 16.16 26.05
CA VAL A 481 -6.62 15.96 25.63
C VAL A 481 -6.48 14.73 24.70
N PRO A 482 -5.44 14.61 23.85
CA PRO A 482 -5.31 13.51 22.90
C PRO A 482 -5.21 12.13 23.56
N THR A 483 -4.42 11.97 24.61
CA THR A 483 -4.03 10.69 25.20
C THR A 483 -4.30 10.59 26.70
N ASN A 484 -4.32 9.34 27.24
CA ASN A 484 -4.44 9.12 28.69
C ASN A 484 -3.22 9.63 29.44
N LEU A 485 -2.02 9.55 28.86
CA LEU A 485 -0.81 10.06 29.46
C LEU A 485 -0.88 11.58 29.70
N LEU A 486 -1.30 12.34 28.67
CA LEU A 486 -1.55 13.80 28.79
C LEU A 486 -2.62 14.13 29.83
N LYS A 487 -3.65 13.28 29.94
CA LYS A 487 -4.69 13.43 30.96
C LYS A 487 -4.12 13.40 32.38
N ASP A 488 -3.22 12.45 32.65
CA ASP A 488 -2.56 12.30 33.95
C ASP A 488 -1.57 13.44 34.21
N GLU A 489 -0.82 13.88 33.21
CA GLU A 489 0.05 15.04 33.29
C GLU A 489 -0.74 16.33 33.60
N MET A 490 -1.87 16.51 32.92
CA MET A 490 -2.74 17.66 33.11
C MET A 490 -3.32 17.68 34.53
N LEU A 491 -3.77 16.51 35.04
CA LEU A 491 -4.24 16.38 36.41
C LEU A 491 -3.15 16.74 37.42
N ASN A 492 -1.92 16.22 37.23
CA ASN A 492 -0.81 16.51 38.11
C ASN A 492 -0.46 18.00 38.11
N LYS A 493 -0.55 18.67 36.97
CA LYS A 493 -0.33 20.11 36.85
C LYS A 493 -1.42 20.91 37.53
N ALA A 494 -2.68 20.57 37.31
CA ALA A 494 -3.82 21.19 37.97
C ALA A 494 -3.75 21.03 39.50
N ARG A 495 -3.38 19.85 40.00
CA ARG A 495 -3.19 19.60 41.47
C ARG A 495 -2.10 20.49 42.06
N ARG A 496 -0.97 20.70 41.35
CA ARG A 496 0.10 21.59 41.81
C ARG A 496 -0.35 23.04 41.92
N MET A 497 -1.33 23.45 41.09
CA MET A 497 -1.96 24.77 41.14
C MET A 497 -3.13 24.84 42.13
N GLY A 498 -3.48 23.76 42.79
CA GLY A 498 -4.62 23.74 43.75
C GLY A 498 -5.98 23.74 43.10
N ILE A 499 -6.10 23.46 41.80
CA ILE A 499 -7.34 23.45 41.04
C ILE A 499 -8.13 22.17 41.34
N PRO A 500 -9.39 22.27 41.79
CA PRO A 500 -10.25 21.11 42.04
C PRO A 500 -10.81 20.59 40.72
N ILE A 501 -10.13 19.58 40.14
CA ILE A 501 -10.50 18.98 38.89
C ILE A 501 -10.35 17.45 38.97
N GLU A 502 -11.27 16.72 38.35
CA GLU A 502 -11.28 15.26 38.31
C GLU A 502 -10.97 14.75 36.90
N VAL A 503 -10.67 13.43 36.79
CA VAL A 503 -10.38 12.80 35.49
C VAL A 503 -11.35 11.67 35.18
N THR A 504 -11.74 11.55 33.92
CA THR A 504 -12.54 10.38 33.50
C THR A 504 -11.71 9.09 33.58
N PRO A 505 -12.24 7.98 34.13
CA PRO A 505 -11.50 6.74 34.25
C PRO A 505 -11.28 6.11 32.87
N SER A 506 -10.15 5.45 32.69
CA SER A 506 -9.76 4.73 31.47
C SER A 506 -9.72 3.24 31.67
N LEU A 507 -10.15 2.45 30.69
CA LEU A 507 -10.04 0.99 30.70
C LEU A 507 -8.65 0.52 30.25
N GLU A 508 -7.99 1.29 29.41
CA GLU A 508 -6.72 0.91 28.78
C GLU A 508 -5.65 0.47 29.78
N PRO A 509 -5.39 1.19 30.89
CA PRO A 509 -4.35 0.80 31.86
C PRO A 509 -4.64 -0.52 32.58
N ILE A 510 -5.90 -0.93 32.67
CA ILE A 510 -6.34 -2.13 33.40
C ILE A 510 -6.71 -3.29 32.47
N MET A 511 -6.53 -3.12 31.17
CA MET A 511 -6.94 -4.16 30.18
C MET A 511 -6.18 -5.47 30.39
N ASP A 512 -4.89 -5.43 30.73
CA ASP A 512 -4.06 -6.62 30.93
C ASP A 512 -4.42 -7.39 32.21
N GLU A 513 -5.12 -6.75 33.15
CA GLU A 513 -5.54 -7.32 34.41
C GLU A 513 -6.89 -8.04 34.37
N ILE A 514 -7.58 -7.97 33.22
CA ILE A 514 -8.91 -8.57 33.06
C ILE A 514 -8.83 -9.87 32.21
N PRO A 515 -9.79 -10.81 32.37
CA PRO A 515 -9.78 -12.06 31.63
C PRO A 515 -9.75 -11.86 30.10
N ILE A 516 -8.90 -12.58 29.39
CA ILE A 516 -8.63 -12.44 27.95
C ILE A 516 -9.91 -12.52 27.09
N ASN A 517 -10.88 -13.34 27.47
CA ASN A 517 -12.16 -13.44 26.77
C ASN A 517 -12.98 -12.14 26.88
N LEU A 518 -12.90 -11.45 28.01
CA LEU A 518 -13.56 -10.19 28.24
C LEU A 518 -12.83 -9.06 27.52
N GLN A 519 -11.47 -9.06 27.53
CA GLN A 519 -10.66 -8.15 26.73
C GLN A 519 -11.07 -8.21 25.25
N ARG A 520 -11.06 -9.43 24.66
CA ARG A 520 -11.46 -9.64 23.26
C ARG A 520 -12.87 -9.12 22.96
N LYS A 521 -13.80 -9.30 23.89
CA LYS A 521 -15.18 -8.82 23.74
C LYS A 521 -15.27 -7.30 23.80
N ILE A 522 -14.53 -6.66 24.73
CA ILE A 522 -14.46 -5.20 24.85
C ILE A 522 -13.80 -4.60 23.59
N ASN A 523 -12.66 -5.14 23.17
CA ASN A 523 -11.95 -4.68 21.98
C ASN A 523 -12.82 -4.78 20.72
N ARG A 524 -13.60 -5.87 20.58
CA ARG A 524 -14.55 -6.03 19.47
C ARG A 524 -15.66 -4.96 19.52
N LEU A 525 -16.17 -4.61 20.69
CA LEU A 525 -17.16 -3.55 20.82
C LEU A 525 -16.59 -2.19 20.42
N TYR A 526 -15.35 -1.88 20.81
CA TYR A 526 -14.67 -0.67 20.36
C TYR A 526 -14.44 -0.66 18.84
N ALA A 527 -13.94 -1.74 18.29
CA ALA A 527 -13.74 -1.88 16.84
C ALA A 527 -15.03 -1.76 16.04
N SER A 528 -16.17 -2.17 16.62
CA SER A 528 -17.50 -2.08 15.99
C SER A 528 -18.24 -0.77 16.28
N GLY A 529 -17.60 0.26 16.86
CA GLY A 529 -18.24 1.55 17.20
C GLY A 529 -19.27 1.48 18.33
N LEU A 530 -19.28 0.39 19.11
CA LEU A 530 -20.28 0.12 20.17
C LEU A 530 -19.73 0.42 21.57
N SER A 531 -18.90 1.44 21.69
CA SER A 531 -18.33 1.87 22.98
C SER A 531 -19.38 2.04 24.07
N GLY A 532 -20.57 2.54 23.75
CA GLY A 532 -21.71 2.66 24.67
C GLY A 532 -22.21 1.33 25.27
N LYS A 533 -21.95 0.18 24.63
CA LYS A 533 -22.34 -1.15 25.16
C LYS A 533 -21.28 -1.76 26.09
N VAL A 534 -20.04 -1.24 26.12
CA VAL A 534 -18.92 -1.78 26.89
C VAL A 534 -19.28 -1.87 28.38
N HIS A 535 -19.89 -0.80 28.95
CA HIS A 535 -20.27 -0.78 30.36
C HIS A 535 -21.30 -1.87 30.73
N LYS A 536 -22.26 -2.18 29.82
CA LYS A 536 -23.24 -3.27 30.04
C LYS A 536 -22.58 -4.64 30.06
N VAL A 537 -21.56 -4.81 29.22
CA VAL A 537 -20.76 -6.06 29.17
C VAL A 537 -19.96 -6.21 30.47
N ILE A 538 -19.33 -5.13 30.95
CA ILE A 538 -18.58 -5.12 32.21
C ILE A 538 -19.53 -5.41 33.39
N GLN A 539 -20.69 -4.76 33.46
CA GLN A 539 -21.68 -5.01 34.50
C GLN A 539 -22.13 -6.49 34.53
N LYS A 540 -22.38 -7.08 33.35
CA LYS A 540 -22.74 -8.50 33.28
C LYS A 540 -21.60 -9.41 33.73
N ALA A 541 -20.35 -9.07 33.38
CA ALA A 541 -19.17 -9.84 33.82
C ALA A 541 -19.01 -9.78 35.34
N LEU A 542 -19.22 -8.62 35.96
CA LEU A 542 -19.15 -8.42 37.42
C LEU A 542 -20.24 -9.15 38.19
N GLN A 543 -21.36 -9.51 37.53
CA GLN A 543 -22.39 -10.37 38.13
C GLN A 543 -21.99 -11.85 38.19
N SER A 544 -21.13 -12.30 37.28
CA SER A 544 -20.69 -13.70 37.18
C SER A 544 -19.35 -13.96 37.86
N GLU A 545 -18.46 -12.94 37.89
CA GLU A 545 -17.09 -13.07 38.39
C GLU A 545 -16.70 -11.84 39.21
N LYS A 546 -15.92 -12.06 40.28
CA LYS A 546 -15.32 -10.96 41.06
C LYS A 546 -14.03 -10.49 40.35
N ILE A 547 -14.10 -9.37 39.64
CA ILE A 547 -12.96 -8.72 38.99
C ILE A 547 -12.73 -7.35 39.65
N PRO A 548 -11.83 -7.27 40.68
CA PRO A 548 -11.70 -6.07 41.51
C PRO A 548 -11.43 -4.79 40.71
N VAL A 549 -10.53 -4.82 39.73
CA VAL A 549 -10.14 -3.66 38.90
C VAL A 549 -11.32 -3.11 38.08
N LEU A 550 -12.18 -3.98 37.57
CA LEU A 550 -13.39 -3.54 36.86
C LEU A 550 -14.47 -3.03 37.80
N ALA A 551 -14.56 -3.59 39.02
CA ALA A 551 -15.50 -3.09 40.02
C ALA A 551 -15.13 -1.66 40.45
N GLU A 552 -13.86 -1.37 40.68
CA GLU A 552 -13.35 -0.04 41.01
C GLU A 552 -13.55 0.93 39.85
N TYR A 553 -13.21 0.51 38.62
CA TYR A 553 -13.47 1.31 37.40
C TYR A 553 -14.96 1.69 37.27
N MET A 554 -15.88 0.75 37.49
CA MET A 554 -17.33 1.00 37.44
C MET A 554 -17.83 1.90 38.56
N LYS A 555 -17.27 1.77 39.75
CA LYS A 555 -17.57 2.64 40.89
C LYS A 555 -17.16 4.07 40.59
N GLU A 556 -15.95 4.28 40.12
CA GLU A 556 -15.42 5.59 39.78
C GLU A 556 -16.18 6.22 38.59
N ARG A 557 -16.45 5.45 37.55
CA ARG A 557 -17.28 5.89 36.43
C ARG A 557 -18.68 6.33 36.86
N ASN A 558 -19.31 5.61 37.79
CA ASN A 558 -20.63 5.96 38.32
C ASN A 558 -20.58 7.19 39.22
N ARG A 559 -19.50 7.38 39.99
CA ARG A 559 -19.25 8.57 40.80
C ARG A 559 -19.15 9.82 39.92
N LEU A 560 -18.30 9.76 38.90
CA LEU A 560 -18.05 10.86 37.99
C LEU A 560 -19.23 11.17 37.05
N ARG A 561 -20.11 10.23 36.81
CA ARG A 561 -21.34 10.51 36.06
C ARG A 561 -22.28 11.49 36.77
N ARG A 562 -22.19 11.56 38.09
CA ARG A 562 -22.99 12.45 38.95
C ARG A 562 -22.21 13.68 39.39
N TYR A 563 -20.93 13.72 39.12
CA TYR A 563 -20.07 14.82 39.52
C TYR A 563 -20.40 16.10 38.75
N LYS A 564 -20.51 17.20 39.49
CA LYS A 564 -20.74 18.55 38.99
C LYS A 564 -19.51 19.38 39.29
N GLY A 565 -18.58 19.46 38.41
CA GLY A 565 -17.34 20.21 38.54
C GLY A 565 -16.49 20.00 37.31
N SER A 566 -15.33 20.61 37.28
CA SER A 566 -14.44 20.55 36.13
C SER A 566 -13.86 19.14 35.94
N LEU A 567 -13.79 18.66 34.70
CA LEU A 567 -13.30 17.35 34.33
C LEU A 567 -12.22 17.43 33.26
N ILE A 568 -11.23 16.49 33.35
CA ILE A 568 -10.29 16.19 32.26
C ILE A 568 -10.70 14.88 31.62
N THR A 569 -10.68 14.85 30.27
CA THR A 569 -11.06 13.68 29.51
C THR A 569 -10.18 13.53 28.25
N THR A 570 -10.40 12.50 27.44
CA THR A 570 -9.74 12.35 26.13
C THR A 570 -10.60 12.87 25.00
N HIS A 571 -10.00 13.26 23.86
CA HIS A 571 -10.72 13.65 22.64
C HIS A 571 -11.77 12.61 22.24
N ARG A 572 -11.42 11.30 22.28
CA ARG A 572 -12.35 10.22 21.95
C ARG A 572 -13.57 10.18 22.87
N TYR A 573 -13.36 10.44 24.16
CA TYR A 573 -14.44 10.44 25.12
C TYR A 573 -15.33 11.69 24.94
N LEU A 574 -14.74 12.88 24.70
CA LEU A 574 -15.46 14.09 24.35
C LEU A 574 -16.38 13.85 23.14
N LEU A 575 -15.84 13.30 22.05
CA LEU A 575 -16.58 13.03 20.80
C LEU A 575 -17.69 11.96 20.96
N SER A 576 -17.67 11.17 22.02
CA SER A 576 -18.69 10.17 22.37
C SER A 576 -19.65 10.62 23.45
N MET A 577 -19.50 11.85 23.98
CA MET A 577 -20.29 12.35 25.09
C MET A 577 -21.64 12.86 24.60
N ASP A 578 -22.69 12.58 25.37
CA ASP A 578 -24.03 13.04 25.07
C ASP A 578 -24.14 14.56 25.36
N ASP A 579 -24.94 15.30 24.60
CA ASP A 579 -25.18 16.73 24.78
C ASP A 579 -25.68 17.05 26.19
N THR A 580 -26.59 16.22 26.73
CA THR A 580 -27.13 16.37 28.11
C THR A 580 -26.06 16.31 29.20
N ARG A 581 -24.93 15.65 28.93
CA ARG A 581 -23.79 15.62 29.85
C ARG A 581 -22.90 16.84 29.66
N LEU A 582 -22.74 17.30 28.42
CA LEU A 582 -22.02 18.52 28.09
C LEU A 582 -22.71 19.76 28.67
N ASP A 583 -24.02 19.69 28.95
CA ASP A 583 -24.84 20.72 29.65
C ASP A 583 -24.31 21.07 31.06
N ASN A 584 -23.51 20.21 31.66
CA ASN A 584 -22.93 20.48 32.99
C ASN A 584 -21.67 21.35 32.96
N PHE A 585 -21.17 21.69 31.76
CA PHE A 585 -19.95 22.48 31.58
C PHE A 585 -20.24 23.82 30.93
N ASP A 586 -19.64 24.86 31.45
CA ASP A 586 -19.75 26.24 30.93
C ASP A 586 -18.85 26.45 29.71
N CYS A 587 -17.74 25.70 29.64
CA CYS A 587 -16.78 25.78 28.54
C CYS A 587 -16.08 24.42 28.31
N VAL A 588 -15.88 24.09 27.04
CA VAL A 588 -15.11 22.95 26.63
C VAL A 588 -13.76 23.40 26.05
N ILE A 589 -12.67 23.00 26.68
CA ILE A 589 -11.30 23.30 26.21
C ILE A 589 -10.73 22.04 25.58
N VAL A 590 -10.22 22.16 24.36
CA VAL A 590 -9.59 21.06 23.61
C VAL A 590 -8.11 21.40 23.43
N ASP A 591 -7.24 20.66 24.08
CA ASP A 591 -5.79 20.79 23.94
C ASP A 591 -5.29 19.96 22.78
N GLU A 592 -4.56 20.55 21.88
CA GLU A 592 -4.06 20.03 20.60
C GLU A 592 -5.13 19.86 19.50
N ASP A 593 -4.67 19.55 18.27
CA ASP A 593 -5.49 19.47 17.06
C ASP A 593 -6.43 18.27 17.05
N ILE A 594 -7.71 18.49 17.31
CA ILE A 594 -8.71 17.42 17.37
C ILE A 594 -9.03 16.84 15.97
N ILE A 595 -8.94 17.63 14.90
CA ILE A 595 -9.19 17.16 13.54
C ILE A 595 -8.08 16.19 13.15
N PHE A 596 -6.83 16.62 13.24
CA PHE A 596 -5.70 15.77 12.86
C PHE A 596 -5.62 14.50 13.72
N LYS A 597 -5.79 14.63 15.04
CA LYS A 597 -5.57 13.53 15.99
C LYS A 597 -6.73 12.56 16.12
N SER A 598 -7.96 13.01 15.96
CA SER A 598 -9.13 12.17 16.24
C SER A 598 -10.00 11.89 15.01
N VAL A 599 -9.87 12.66 13.95
CA VAL A 599 -10.61 12.46 12.71
C VAL A 599 -9.74 11.78 11.66
N ILE A 600 -8.65 12.42 11.28
CA ILE A 600 -7.81 11.96 10.18
C ILE A 600 -7.02 10.71 10.58
N SER A 601 -6.45 10.69 11.78
CA SER A 601 -5.71 9.53 12.28
C SER A 601 -6.59 8.31 12.63
N ASN A 602 -7.91 8.45 12.58
CA ASN A 602 -8.88 7.42 12.96
C ASN A 602 -9.94 7.16 11.87
N GLN A 603 -9.54 7.23 10.60
CA GLN A 603 -10.43 6.90 9.48
C GLN A 603 -10.94 5.45 9.60
N GLY A 604 -12.14 5.20 9.07
CA GLY A 604 -12.69 3.86 8.94
C GLY A 604 -12.22 3.19 7.65
N GLU A 605 -12.02 1.89 7.70
CA GLU A 605 -11.69 1.07 6.53
C GLU A 605 -12.54 -0.20 6.54
N ILE A 606 -13.05 -0.59 5.36
CA ILE A 606 -13.81 -1.82 5.18
C ILE A 606 -13.41 -2.44 3.83
N SER A 607 -13.07 -3.72 3.82
CA SER A 607 -12.81 -4.41 2.56
C SER A 607 -14.08 -4.60 1.74
N VAL A 608 -13.93 -4.67 0.43
CA VAL A 608 -15.05 -4.86 -0.50
C VAL A 608 -15.72 -6.22 -0.27
N SER A 609 -14.95 -7.25 0.05
CA SER A 609 -15.49 -8.57 0.38
C SER A 609 -16.38 -8.51 1.63
N GLU A 610 -15.95 -7.77 2.66
CA GLU A 610 -16.72 -7.60 3.88
C GLU A 610 -17.96 -6.71 3.65
N LEU A 611 -17.87 -5.66 2.82
CA LEU A 611 -19.02 -4.87 2.42
C LEU A 611 -20.07 -5.70 1.67
N LYS A 612 -19.66 -6.56 0.74
CA LYS A 612 -20.56 -7.48 0.03
C LYS A 612 -21.23 -8.44 1.01
N ARG A 613 -20.45 -9.07 1.89
CA ARG A 613 -20.98 -9.96 2.93
C ARG A 613 -21.97 -9.23 3.86
N LEU A 614 -21.67 -8.00 4.26
CA LEU A 614 -22.55 -7.19 5.07
C LEU A 614 -23.86 -6.89 4.32
N ARG A 615 -23.78 -6.47 3.06
CA ARG A 615 -24.98 -6.23 2.22
C ARG A 615 -25.91 -7.44 2.14
N ASP A 616 -25.32 -8.63 1.95
CA ASP A 616 -26.07 -9.85 1.74
C ASP A 616 -26.67 -10.42 3.05
N THR A 617 -26.08 -10.05 4.19
CA THR A 617 -26.51 -10.56 5.50
C THR A 617 -27.36 -9.60 6.31
N ILE A 618 -27.24 -8.29 6.10
CA ILE A 618 -28.00 -7.31 6.87
C ILE A 618 -29.44 -7.19 6.37
N SER A 619 -30.40 -7.20 7.30
CA SER A 619 -31.84 -7.06 6.97
C SER A 619 -32.26 -5.61 6.73
N ASP A 620 -31.40 -4.63 7.07
CA ASP A 620 -31.72 -3.21 6.94
C ASP A 620 -31.53 -2.74 5.49
N ASN A 621 -32.66 -2.35 4.86
CA ASN A 621 -32.66 -1.92 3.47
C ASN A 621 -31.89 -0.62 3.23
N GLN A 622 -31.81 0.28 4.20
CA GLN A 622 -31.10 1.55 4.05
C GLN A 622 -29.57 1.31 4.04
N VAL A 623 -29.07 0.41 4.90
CA VAL A 623 -27.67 0.02 4.90
C VAL A 623 -27.32 -0.72 3.60
N ARG A 624 -28.18 -1.67 3.17
CA ARG A 624 -27.97 -2.37 1.89
C ARG A 624 -27.91 -1.42 0.70
N ALA A 625 -28.83 -0.47 0.65
CA ALA A 625 -28.86 0.54 -0.42
C ALA A 625 -27.60 1.40 -0.45
N LYS A 626 -27.10 1.85 0.73
CA LYS A 626 -25.86 2.63 0.84
C LYS A 626 -24.64 1.82 0.36
N ILE A 627 -24.52 0.55 0.80
CA ILE A 627 -23.42 -0.32 0.36
C ILE A 627 -23.48 -0.52 -1.15
N SER A 628 -24.64 -0.87 -1.69
CA SER A 628 -24.82 -1.07 -3.15
C SER A 628 -24.48 0.18 -3.95
N TYR A 629 -24.91 1.35 -3.48
CA TYR A 629 -24.57 2.64 -4.10
C TYR A 629 -23.06 2.89 -4.12
N ILE A 630 -22.37 2.68 -2.98
CA ILE A 630 -20.91 2.88 -2.89
C ILE A 630 -20.17 1.91 -3.81
N LEU A 631 -20.53 0.62 -3.81
CA LEU A 631 -19.91 -0.40 -4.65
C LEU A 631 -20.16 -0.15 -6.14
N ASP A 632 -21.31 0.39 -6.51
CA ASP A 632 -21.60 0.75 -7.90
C ASP A 632 -20.77 1.95 -8.37
N ARG A 633 -20.72 3.01 -7.55
CA ARG A 633 -19.90 4.19 -7.86
C ARG A 633 -18.41 3.89 -7.92
N ALA A 634 -17.93 2.99 -7.08
CA ALA A 634 -16.54 2.55 -7.01
C ALA A 634 -16.00 1.93 -8.33
N LYS A 635 -16.90 1.52 -9.23
CA LYS A 635 -16.52 1.03 -10.58
C LYS A 635 -15.87 2.12 -11.45
N ASN A 636 -16.26 3.39 -11.24
CA ASN A 636 -15.92 4.49 -12.15
C ASN A 636 -15.15 5.63 -11.47
N GLN A 637 -15.12 5.70 -10.15
CA GLN A 637 -14.50 6.80 -9.41
C GLN A 637 -13.99 6.33 -8.05
N SER A 638 -12.95 6.98 -7.54
CA SER A 638 -12.38 6.70 -6.21
C SER A 638 -13.06 7.51 -5.11
N CYS A 639 -13.37 8.80 -5.37
CA CYS A 639 -14.05 9.69 -4.43
C CYS A 639 -15.57 9.53 -4.53
N ILE A 640 -16.21 9.09 -3.44
CA ILE A 640 -17.65 8.78 -3.44
C ILE A 640 -18.33 9.55 -2.31
N PHE A 641 -19.30 10.41 -2.65
CA PHE A 641 -20.20 11.02 -1.68
C PHE A 641 -21.45 10.17 -1.53
N SER A 642 -21.84 9.88 -0.28
CA SER A 642 -23.09 9.21 0.05
C SER A 642 -23.66 9.75 1.34
N LYS A 643 -24.88 10.30 1.29
CA LYS A 643 -25.52 10.93 2.44
C LYS A 643 -25.46 10.04 3.69
N GLY A 644 -25.03 10.62 4.80
CA GLY A 644 -24.98 9.97 6.09
C GLY A 644 -26.38 9.83 6.73
N PHE A 645 -26.55 8.77 7.51
CA PHE A 645 -27.74 8.58 8.34
C PHE A 645 -27.37 7.91 9.67
N LYS A 646 -28.14 8.19 10.72
CA LYS A 646 -27.96 7.55 12.02
C LYS A 646 -28.49 6.13 11.96
N TRP A 647 -27.65 5.15 12.30
CA TRP A 647 -28.04 3.76 12.37
C TRP A 647 -27.74 3.20 13.75
N GLU A 648 -28.70 2.45 14.29
CA GLU A 648 -28.62 1.84 15.61
C GLU A 648 -28.70 0.31 15.51
N TYR A 649 -27.85 -0.35 16.27
CA TYR A 649 -27.75 -1.80 16.29
C TYR A 649 -29.03 -2.44 16.85
N LYS A 650 -29.68 -3.29 16.05
CA LYS A 650 -30.70 -4.23 16.55
C LYS A 650 -29.98 -5.51 17.02
N ASP A 651 -30.34 -6.02 18.20
CA ASP A 651 -29.66 -7.12 18.88
C ASP A 651 -29.55 -8.37 18.03
N GLY A 652 -28.39 -9.01 18.01
CA GLY A 652 -28.11 -10.32 17.40
C GLY A 652 -26.96 -10.34 16.38
N PHE A 653 -26.64 -9.24 15.71
CA PHE A 653 -25.72 -9.20 14.57
C PHE A 653 -24.22 -9.08 14.91
N LEU A 654 -23.91 -8.87 16.20
CA LEU A 654 -22.58 -8.49 16.71
C LEU A 654 -21.48 -9.58 16.60
N ARG A 655 -21.84 -10.80 16.27
CA ARG A 655 -20.87 -11.91 16.37
C ARG A 655 -19.90 -12.03 15.20
N MET A 656 -20.13 -11.34 14.09
CA MET A 656 -19.43 -11.57 12.83
C MET A 656 -18.65 -10.38 12.25
N LEU A 657 -18.76 -9.15 12.78
CA LEU A 657 -18.19 -7.97 12.14
C LEU A 657 -17.17 -7.28 13.04
N GLN A 658 -16.01 -6.96 12.48
CA GLN A 658 -14.96 -6.13 13.10
C GLN A 658 -15.01 -4.67 12.61
N VAL A 659 -16.15 -4.22 12.10
CA VAL A 659 -16.31 -2.94 11.40
C VAL A 659 -17.25 -2.03 12.16
N ASP A 660 -16.92 -0.73 12.18
CA ASP A 660 -17.73 0.35 12.74
C ASP A 660 -18.89 0.71 11.78
N ILE A 661 -19.95 -0.12 11.77
CA ILE A 661 -21.11 0.09 10.91
C ILE A 661 -21.85 1.39 11.23
N PRO A 662 -22.07 1.80 12.49
CA PRO A 662 -22.62 3.11 12.80
C PRO A 662 -21.85 4.25 12.17
N ALA A 663 -20.50 4.23 12.26
CA ALA A 663 -19.67 5.25 11.64
C ALA A 663 -19.74 5.18 10.11
N PHE A 664 -19.73 3.99 9.52
CA PHE A 664 -19.92 3.82 8.07
C PHE A 664 -21.26 4.37 7.58
N CYS A 665 -22.34 4.11 8.30
CA CYS A 665 -23.66 4.62 7.94
C CYS A 665 -23.75 6.14 8.05
N SER A 666 -23.12 6.72 9.05
CA SER A 666 -23.11 8.17 9.27
C SER A 666 -22.05 8.92 8.45
N ALA A 667 -21.04 8.24 7.93
CA ALA A 667 -20.03 8.84 7.04
C ALA A 667 -20.65 9.30 5.72
N GLU A 668 -20.08 10.35 5.16
CA GLU A 668 -20.53 10.95 3.89
C GLU A 668 -19.47 10.89 2.80
N TYR A 669 -18.20 10.86 3.16
CA TYR A 669 -17.07 10.91 2.26
C TYR A 669 -16.29 9.60 2.31
N PHE A 670 -16.20 8.93 1.15
CA PHE A 670 -15.58 7.62 0.97
C PHE A 670 -14.52 7.70 -0.11
N TYR A 671 -13.46 6.92 0.05
CA TYR A 671 -12.43 6.74 -0.96
C TYR A 671 -12.23 5.25 -1.24
N TYR A 672 -12.44 4.85 -2.49
CA TYR A 672 -12.23 3.49 -2.94
C TYR A 672 -10.77 3.27 -3.31
N ARG A 673 -10.14 2.35 -2.62
CA ARG A 673 -8.74 1.96 -2.82
C ARG A 673 -8.69 0.62 -3.53
N ARG A 674 -7.98 0.57 -4.63
CA ARG A 674 -7.79 -0.63 -5.43
C ARG A 674 -6.51 -1.34 -5.01
N ALA A 675 -6.58 -2.66 -4.78
CA ALA A 675 -5.43 -3.47 -4.36
C ALA A 675 -4.36 -3.60 -5.45
N ASP A 676 -4.74 -3.45 -6.71
CA ASP A 676 -3.79 -3.44 -7.84
C ASP A 676 -2.97 -2.14 -7.94
N ILE A 677 -3.42 -1.07 -7.30
CA ILE A 677 -2.76 0.24 -7.28
C ILE A 677 -2.09 0.52 -5.92
N ASP A 678 -2.77 0.22 -4.82
CA ASP A 678 -2.25 0.47 -3.47
C ASP A 678 -1.66 -0.80 -2.84
N PRO A 679 -0.32 -0.94 -2.78
CA PRO A 679 0.33 -2.14 -2.27
C PRO A 679 0.20 -2.34 -0.74
N ARG A 680 -0.46 -1.43 -0.04
CA ARG A 680 -0.66 -1.48 1.42
C ARG A 680 -1.90 -2.26 1.81
N ILE A 681 -2.78 -2.55 0.87
CA ILE A 681 -3.99 -3.34 1.08
C ILE A 681 -3.90 -4.66 0.32
N SER A 682 -4.45 -5.71 0.89
CA SER A 682 -4.47 -7.05 0.28
C SER A 682 -5.67 -7.28 -0.64
N GLU A 683 -6.73 -6.49 -0.47
CA GLU A 683 -7.95 -6.51 -1.27
C GLU A 683 -8.51 -5.09 -1.39
N ASP A 684 -9.36 -4.87 -2.38
CA ASP A 684 -10.02 -3.58 -2.58
C ASP A 684 -10.72 -3.15 -1.30
N THR A 685 -10.52 -1.90 -0.92
CA THR A 685 -10.93 -1.38 0.40
C THR A 685 -11.60 -0.02 0.24
N VAL A 686 -12.66 0.20 0.97
CA VAL A 686 -13.31 1.50 1.10
C VAL A 686 -12.87 2.16 2.39
N SER A 687 -12.16 3.27 2.27
CA SER A 687 -11.77 4.12 3.39
C SER A 687 -12.76 5.28 3.53
N PHE A 688 -13.03 5.74 4.75
CA PHE A 688 -13.98 6.84 4.98
C PHE A 688 -13.62 7.67 6.21
N ILE A 689 -13.98 8.94 6.17
CA ILE A 689 -13.85 9.83 7.33
C ILE A 689 -15.05 9.59 8.26
N LYS A 690 -14.75 9.24 9.52
CA LYS A 690 -15.78 9.15 10.55
C LYS A 690 -16.28 10.54 10.87
N PRO A 691 -17.58 10.78 10.81
CA PRO A 691 -18.12 12.11 11.07
C PRO A 691 -17.85 12.52 12.53
N VAL A 692 -17.35 13.72 12.70
CA VAL A 692 -17.12 14.34 13.99
C VAL A 692 -18.04 15.54 14.12
N ARG A 693 -18.76 15.58 15.23
CA ARG A 693 -19.60 16.74 15.58
C ARG A 693 -19.16 17.25 16.95
N LEU A 694 -18.82 18.50 17.00
CA LEU A 694 -18.79 19.23 18.27
C LEU A 694 -20.19 19.78 18.54
N SER A 695 -20.64 19.68 19.80
CA SER A 695 -21.93 20.20 20.22
C SER A 695 -22.07 21.68 19.89
N GLU A 696 -23.31 22.17 19.85
CA GLU A 696 -23.62 23.60 19.67
C GLU A 696 -23.37 24.37 20.98
N ARG A 697 -22.11 24.46 21.39
CA ARG A 697 -21.63 25.11 22.60
C ARG A 697 -20.28 25.74 22.34
N LYS A 698 -19.89 26.63 23.25
CA LYS A 698 -18.57 27.21 23.23
C LYS A 698 -17.49 26.15 23.38
N HIS A 699 -16.62 26.04 22.37
CA HIS A 699 -15.41 25.26 22.42
C HIS A 699 -14.18 26.15 22.22
N ILE A 700 -13.13 25.94 22.98
CA ILE A 700 -11.84 26.61 22.83
C ILE A 700 -10.82 25.56 22.46
N ILE A 701 -10.35 25.54 21.22
CA ILE A 701 -9.35 24.60 20.72
C ILE A 701 -8.01 25.32 20.68
N VAL A 702 -7.02 24.80 21.39
CA VAL A 702 -5.69 25.42 21.47
C VAL A 702 -4.65 24.47 20.88
N SER A 703 -4.16 24.76 19.68
CA SER A 703 -3.25 23.90 18.93
C SER A 703 -2.08 24.69 18.33
N ALA A 704 -0.95 24.03 18.12
CA ALA A 704 0.17 24.61 17.37
C ALA A 704 0.00 24.48 15.86
N THR A 705 -0.80 23.53 15.43
CA THR A 705 -0.90 23.07 14.04
C THR A 705 -2.28 23.28 13.43
N ALA A 706 -3.20 23.92 14.13
CA ALA A 706 -4.51 24.24 13.60
C ALA A 706 -4.41 25.12 12.33
N ASP A 707 -5.30 24.85 11.39
CA ASP A 707 -5.42 25.58 10.13
C ASP A 707 -6.83 26.20 10.01
N GLU A 708 -6.90 27.49 9.68
CA GLU A 708 -8.16 28.24 9.65
C GLU A 708 -9.14 27.68 8.60
N GLU A 709 -8.65 27.37 7.40
CA GLU A 709 -9.48 26.89 6.31
C GLU A 709 -10.04 25.49 6.59
N ILE A 710 -9.19 24.63 7.12
CA ILE A 710 -9.57 23.26 7.50
C ILE A 710 -10.64 23.29 8.60
N TYR A 711 -10.42 24.03 9.68
CA TYR A 711 -11.39 24.13 10.76
C TYR A 711 -12.70 24.80 10.33
N GLY A 712 -12.60 25.87 9.54
CA GLY A 712 -13.76 26.56 8.98
C GLY A 712 -14.60 25.67 8.07
N THR A 713 -13.96 24.79 7.28
CA THR A 713 -14.67 23.87 6.40
C THR A 713 -15.29 22.70 7.18
N PHE A 714 -14.57 22.11 8.14
CA PHE A 714 -15.08 21.01 8.94
C PHE A 714 -16.26 21.37 9.84
N PHE A 715 -16.21 22.52 10.49
CA PHE A 715 -17.19 22.90 11.50
C PHE A 715 -18.13 24.00 11.05
N GLY A 716 -17.90 24.59 9.90
CA GLY A 716 -18.66 25.73 9.35
C GLY A 716 -17.96 27.05 9.63
N LYS A 717 -17.72 27.84 8.57
CA LYS A 717 -17.02 29.14 8.66
C LYS A 717 -17.70 30.13 9.63
N ASP A 718 -19.02 30.11 9.70
CA ASP A 718 -19.78 30.97 10.61
C ASP A 718 -19.68 30.57 12.09
N ARG A 719 -19.31 29.30 12.36
CA ARG A 719 -19.16 28.76 13.71
C ARG A 719 -17.74 28.88 14.25
N VAL A 720 -16.74 29.05 13.39
CA VAL A 720 -15.32 29.08 13.77
C VAL A 720 -14.85 30.53 13.89
N CYS A 721 -14.20 30.84 15.03
CA CYS A 721 -13.43 32.06 15.23
C CYS A 721 -11.98 31.67 15.36
N PHE A 722 -11.13 32.05 14.39
CA PHE A 722 -9.70 31.69 14.36
C PHE A 722 -8.84 32.86 14.84
N TYR A 723 -7.83 32.52 15.65
CA TYR A 723 -6.84 33.48 16.12
C TYR A 723 -5.43 32.83 16.06
N GLU A 724 -4.51 33.44 15.32
CA GLU A 724 -3.10 33.04 15.26
C GLU A 724 -2.29 33.93 16.20
N CYS A 725 -1.71 33.30 17.24
CA CYS A 725 -0.87 34.01 18.20
C CYS A 725 0.48 34.43 17.62
N LYS A 726 1.04 35.47 18.17
CA LYS A 726 2.43 35.89 17.91
C LYS A 726 3.39 34.74 18.14
N GLN A 727 4.55 34.80 17.49
CA GLN A 727 5.59 33.79 17.61
C GLN A 727 6.84 34.33 18.31
N ALA A 728 7.46 33.46 19.13
CA ALA A 728 8.72 33.76 19.79
C ALA A 728 9.86 32.97 19.12
N GLN A 729 11.07 33.53 19.17
CA GLN A 729 12.26 32.89 18.66
C GLN A 729 12.68 31.71 19.57
N TYR A 730 13.16 30.64 19.01
CA TYR A 730 13.73 29.52 19.74
C TYR A 730 14.97 29.96 20.54
N LYS A 731 15.08 29.55 21.79
CA LYS A 731 16.27 29.68 22.61
C LYS A 731 17.31 28.61 22.24
N GLY A 732 16.85 27.39 22.03
CA GLY A 732 17.67 26.31 21.50
C GLY A 732 17.82 26.35 19.97
N GLN A 733 18.40 25.32 19.39
CA GLN A 733 18.71 25.25 17.98
C GLN A 733 17.97 24.10 17.29
N LEU A 734 17.28 24.39 16.20
CA LEU A 734 16.74 23.39 15.29
C LEU A 734 17.68 23.28 14.08
N LEU A 735 18.46 22.19 14.02
CA LEU A 735 19.44 21.92 12.97
C LEU A 735 18.82 20.95 11.95
N GLN A 736 18.44 21.45 10.77
CA GLN A 736 17.75 20.64 9.77
C GLN A 736 18.68 20.17 8.64
N TYR A 737 18.78 18.83 8.47
CA TYR A 737 19.55 18.13 7.45
C TYR A 737 18.64 17.71 6.30
N TYR A 738 18.60 18.45 5.22
CA TYR A 738 17.55 18.39 4.21
C TYR A 738 17.90 17.61 2.93
N LYS A 739 19.16 17.23 2.73
CA LYS A 739 19.62 16.64 1.46
C LYS A 739 18.98 15.29 1.13
N ARG A 740 18.46 14.57 2.11
CA ARG A 740 17.73 13.30 1.92
C ARG A 740 16.28 13.44 2.38
N SER A 741 15.38 12.77 1.67
CA SER A 741 13.95 12.82 2.01
C SER A 741 13.61 12.15 3.33
N MET A 742 14.45 11.21 3.78
CA MET A 742 14.17 10.38 4.98
C MET A 742 12.73 9.87 5.06
N SER A 743 12.13 9.60 3.90
CA SER A 743 10.83 8.91 3.84
C SER A 743 10.96 7.45 4.34
N ARG A 744 9.84 6.81 4.68
CA ARG A 744 9.84 5.38 5.07
C ARG A 744 10.63 4.51 4.09
N SER A 745 10.39 4.68 2.79
CA SER A 745 11.11 3.94 1.76
C SER A 745 12.61 4.28 1.68
N CYS A 746 13.00 5.51 2.01
CA CYS A 746 14.40 5.92 2.07
C CYS A 746 15.13 5.21 3.22
N ILE A 747 14.50 5.15 4.40
CA ILE A 747 15.05 4.48 5.57
C ILE A 747 15.08 2.96 5.34
N GLU A 748 14.00 2.36 4.87
CA GLU A 748 13.95 0.93 4.52
C GLU A 748 15.02 0.50 3.51
N SER A 749 15.39 1.40 2.59
CA SER A 749 16.47 1.15 1.62
C SER A 749 17.88 1.29 2.24
N ASN A 750 17.99 1.87 3.43
CA ASN A 750 19.22 2.12 4.16
C ASN A 750 19.05 1.77 5.65
N PRO A 751 18.95 0.48 6.02
CA PRO A 751 18.52 0.04 7.34
C PRO A 751 19.37 0.57 8.52
N ASN A 752 20.65 0.89 8.26
CA ASN A 752 21.57 1.37 9.30
C ASN A 752 21.64 2.90 9.37
N ILE A 753 20.79 3.63 8.63
CA ILE A 753 20.95 5.09 8.56
C ILE A 753 20.62 5.76 9.89
N VAL A 754 19.58 5.30 10.59
CA VAL A 754 19.16 5.87 11.88
C VAL A 754 20.21 5.58 12.96
N THR A 755 20.64 4.33 13.08
CA THR A 755 21.68 3.92 14.04
C THR A 755 23.04 4.59 13.75
N GLY A 756 23.40 4.77 12.49
CA GLY A 756 24.58 5.51 12.10
C GLY A 756 24.54 6.99 12.51
N LEU A 757 23.37 7.62 12.39
CA LEU A 757 23.15 9.00 12.87
C LEU A 757 23.21 9.09 14.39
N GLN A 758 22.59 8.13 15.11
CA GLN A 758 22.67 8.05 16.57
C GLN A 758 24.13 8.02 17.05
N GLN A 759 24.92 7.13 16.46
CA GLN A 759 26.35 7.00 16.81
C GLN A 759 27.11 8.29 16.51
N LYS A 760 26.83 8.92 15.38
CA LYS A 760 27.52 10.16 14.97
C LYS A 760 27.23 11.34 15.88
N PHE A 761 26.02 11.45 16.41
CA PHE A 761 25.62 12.51 17.32
C PHE A 761 25.70 12.11 18.80
N SER A 762 26.05 10.84 19.10
CA SER A 762 26.10 10.28 20.46
C SER A 762 24.75 10.45 21.18
N ILE A 763 23.65 10.11 20.49
CA ILE A 763 22.28 10.23 21.00
C ILE A 763 21.74 8.82 21.31
N ASP A 764 21.23 8.62 22.50
CA ASP A 764 20.67 7.37 22.98
C ASP A 764 19.29 7.08 22.36
N ASP A 765 18.88 5.81 22.34
CA ASP A 765 17.60 5.35 21.75
C ASP A 765 16.39 6.14 22.27
N GLU A 766 16.33 6.44 23.55
CA GLU A 766 15.21 7.18 24.18
C GLU A 766 15.08 8.62 23.67
N HIS A 767 16.13 9.19 23.09
CA HIS A 767 16.16 10.54 22.53
C HIS A 767 15.97 10.59 21.01
N VAL A 768 15.54 9.45 20.41
CA VAL A 768 15.26 9.35 18.97
C VAL A 768 13.77 9.31 18.70
N ILE A 769 13.31 10.15 17.76
CA ILE A 769 11.97 10.10 17.21
C ILE A 769 12.05 9.75 15.73
N THR A 770 11.47 8.61 15.35
CA THR A 770 11.46 8.12 13.97
C THR A 770 10.15 7.35 13.68
N PHE A 771 10.11 6.50 12.65
CA PHE A 771 8.93 5.69 12.38
C PHE A 771 8.83 4.49 13.33
N LYS A 772 7.62 4.15 13.75
CA LYS A 772 7.33 3.02 14.65
C LYS A 772 8.00 1.70 14.23
N LYS A 773 8.16 1.48 12.92
CA LYS A 773 8.75 0.26 12.36
C LYS A 773 10.23 0.09 12.71
N GLU A 774 10.95 1.19 12.96
CA GLU A 774 12.36 1.15 13.32
C GLU A 774 12.59 0.60 14.72
N ASN A 775 11.57 0.61 15.56
CA ASN A 775 11.56 0.08 16.93
C ASN A 775 12.71 0.66 17.80
N ILE A 776 12.96 1.97 17.66
CA ILE A 776 13.97 2.74 18.40
C ILE A 776 13.23 3.74 19.28
N GLY A 777 13.57 3.77 20.57
CA GLY A 777 12.98 4.66 21.57
C GLY A 777 11.49 4.38 21.86
N SER A 778 10.92 5.20 22.70
CA SER A 778 9.52 5.10 23.12
C SER A 778 8.58 6.00 22.30
N LEU A 779 9.11 7.06 21.69
CA LEU A 779 8.36 8.02 20.87
C LEU A 779 8.61 7.81 19.37
N HIS A 780 7.54 7.90 18.60
CA HIS A 780 7.60 7.79 17.15
C HIS A 780 6.55 8.69 16.48
N PHE A 781 6.70 8.99 15.18
CA PHE A 781 5.66 9.72 14.44
C PHE A 781 4.29 9.07 14.63
N GLY A 782 3.27 9.88 14.89
CA GLY A 782 1.94 9.45 15.27
C GLY A 782 1.75 9.15 16.77
N ASN A 783 2.82 9.11 17.56
CA ASN A 783 2.78 8.96 19.03
C ASN A 783 3.86 9.81 19.69
N THR A 784 3.88 11.09 19.36
CA THR A 784 4.79 12.06 19.97
C THR A 784 4.16 12.85 21.10
N GLU A 785 2.93 12.53 21.51
CA GLU A 785 2.17 13.34 22.47
C GLU A 785 2.40 12.89 23.91
N GLY A 786 2.31 13.85 24.83
CA GLY A 786 2.18 13.58 26.24
C GLY A 786 3.44 13.14 26.97
N SER A 787 4.63 13.32 26.38
CA SER A 787 5.87 13.07 27.10
C SER A 787 6.69 14.34 27.26
N ASN A 788 7.06 14.65 28.51
CA ASN A 788 8.04 15.68 28.83
C ASN A 788 9.44 15.09 29.09
N SER A 789 9.65 13.81 28.79
CA SER A 789 10.90 13.09 29.01
C SER A 789 12.08 13.67 28.22
N LEU A 790 11.80 14.35 27.10
CA LEU A 790 12.80 14.94 26.21
C LEU A 790 12.98 16.45 26.41
N GLU A 791 12.37 17.03 27.46
CA GLU A 791 12.46 18.49 27.72
C GLU A 791 13.89 18.91 28.08
N GLY A 792 14.52 19.70 27.23
CA GLY A 792 15.86 20.22 27.44
C GLY A 792 16.99 19.29 27.00
N GLU A 793 16.65 18.15 26.44
CA GLU A 793 17.60 17.18 25.91
C GLU A 793 17.91 17.44 24.44
N ASP A 794 19.12 17.08 24.01
CA ASP A 794 19.47 17.01 22.61
C ASP A 794 18.79 15.78 21.98
N ILE A 795 17.97 15.98 20.95
CA ILE A 795 17.19 14.90 20.32
C ILE A 795 17.47 14.75 18.82
N LEU A 796 17.26 13.54 18.34
CA LEU A 796 17.38 13.16 16.93
C LEU A 796 15.99 12.83 16.36
N VAL A 797 15.55 13.63 15.41
CA VAL A 797 14.29 13.40 14.68
C VAL A 797 14.61 12.96 13.25
N VAL A 798 14.28 11.71 12.88
CA VAL A 798 14.62 11.16 11.57
C VAL A 798 13.38 10.72 10.83
N GLY A 799 13.01 11.48 9.82
CA GLY A 799 11.91 11.11 8.93
C GLY A 799 11.17 12.29 8.33
N THR A 800 10.61 12.09 7.13
CA THR A 800 9.56 12.91 6.57
C THR A 800 8.28 12.06 6.58
N PRO A 801 7.32 12.34 7.47
CA PRO A 801 6.20 11.45 7.77
C PRO A 801 5.08 11.54 6.72
N TYR A 802 5.39 11.19 5.46
CA TYR A 802 4.40 11.11 4.40
C TYR A 802 3.28 10.12 4.77
N HIS A 803 2.06 10.55 4.58
CA HIS A 803 0.90 9.67 4.58
C HIS A 803 0.68 9.05 3.19
N ALA A 804 -0.33 8.20 3.09
CA ALA A 804 -0.74 7.63 1.83
C ALA A 804 -1.47 8.66 0.96
N ASP A 805 -1.23 8.68 -0.34
CA ASP A 805 -1.85 9.64 -1.26
C ASP A 805 -3.38 9.65 -1.16
N PHE A 806 -3.99 8.47 -0.99
CA PHE A 806 -5.44 8.37 -0.82
C PHE A 806 -5.95 9.15 0.39
N LEU A 807 -5.16 9.27 1.46
CA LEU A 807 -5.59 9.99 2.67
C LEU A 807 -5.65 11.50 2.42
N TYR A 808 -4.65 12.05 1.71
CA TYR A 808 -4.71 13.46 1.30
C TYR A 808 -5.93 13.73 0.42
N LYS A 809 -6.20 12.83 -0.56
CA LYS A 809 -7.36 12.92 -1.46
C LYS A 809 -8.69 12.78 -0.73
N LEU A 810 -8.80 11.85 0.22
CA LEU A 810 -10.01 11.67 1.03
C LEU A 810 -10.29 12.91 1.89
N VAL A 811 -9.26 13.49 2.51
CA VAL A 811 -9.38 14.72 3.30
C VAL A 811 -9.76 15.89 2.40
N ALA A 812 -9.07 16.09 1.28
CA ALA A 812 -9.39 17.14 0.31
C ALA A 812 -10.82 17.03 -0.21
N PHE A 813 -11.26 15.81 -0.55
CA PHE A 813 -12.64 15.54 -0.96
C PHE A 813 -13.66 15.90 0.12
N SER A 814 -13.37 15.59 1.38
CA SER A 814 -14.25 15.96 2.50
C SER A 814 -14.32 17.46 2.77
N LEU A 815 -13.29 18.19 2.35
CA LEU A 815 -13.24 19.66 2.42
C LEU A 815 -13.81 20.34 1.17
N GLY A 816 -14.32 19.56 0.19
CA GLY A 816 -14.88 20.11 -1.05
C GLY A 816 -13.83 20.71 -1.98
N ILE A 817 -12.58 20.36 -1.82
CA ILE A 817 -11.48 20.76 -2.71
C ILE A 817 -11.61 19.97 -4.01
N ASP A 818 -11.61 20.67 -5.14
CA ASP A 818 -11.64 20.07 -6.47
C ASP A 818 -10.24 19.67 -6.92
N PHE A 819 -10.07 18.42 -7.35
CA PHE A 819 -8.79 17.88 -7.80
C PHE A 819 -9.01 16.70 -8.77
N ASP A 820 -7.98 16.38 -9.54
CA ASP A 820 -7.95 15.18 -10.39
C ASP A 820 -7.66 13.93 -9.53
N GLU A 821 -8.60 12.97 -9.53
CA GLU A 821 -8.45 11.72 -8.77
C GLU A 821 -7.20 10.92 -9.18
N ASP A 822 -6.76 11.03 -10.44
CA ASP A 822 -5.58 10.34 -10.97
C ASP A 822 -4.28 11.10 -10.72
N GLU A 823 -4.34 12.33 -10.19
CA GLU A 823 -3.14 13.12 -9.87
C GLU A 823 -2.24 12.37 -8.89
N GLN A 824 -0.96 12.31 -9.19
CA GLN A 824 0.07 11.71 -8.35
C GLN A 824 1.05 12.78 -7.87
N ALA A 825 1.58 12.57 -6.66
CA ALA A 825 2.63 13.43 -6.14
C ALA A 825 3.90 13.31 -7.00
N GLU A 826 4.43 14.45 -7.46
CA GLU A 826 5.66 14.54 -8.23
C GLU A 826 6.60 15.59 -7.64
N THR A 827 7.88 15.55 -8.02
CA THR A 827 8.87 16.53 -7.56
C THR A 827 8.60 17.89 -8.20
N GLN A 828 8.31 18.89 -7.37
CA GLN A 828 8.03 20.25 -7.79
C GLN A 828 8.91 21.26 -7.03
N LEU A 829 9.12 22.42 -7.61
CA LEU A 829 9.69 23.56 -6.90
C LEU A 829 8.58 24.21 -6.07
N ILE A 830 8.77 24.25 -4.76
CA ILE A 830 7.82 24.82 -3.81
C ILE A 830 8.47 25.97 -3.02
N GLU A 831 7.63 26.85 -2.51
CA GLU A 831 7.98 27.83 -1.49
C GLU A 831 7.17 27.53 -0.23
N HIS A 832 7.85 27.29 0.88
CA HIS A 832 7.22 26.99 2.16
C HIS A 832 8.12 27.40 3.32
N ASN A 833 7.54 27.98 4.37
CA ASN A 833 8.24 28.41 5.60
C ASN A 833 9.52 29.24 5.36
N GLY A 834 9.49 30.14 4.37
CA GLY A 834 10.62 31.01 4.03
C GLY A 834 11.73 30.32 3.21
N TYR A 835 11.49 29.14 2.68
CA TYR A 835 12.44 28.40 1.85
C TYR A 835 11.83 28.03 0.49
N ARG A 836 12.68 28.05 -0.53
CA ARG A 836 12.40 27.53 -1.86
C ARG A 836 13.16 26.22 -2.06
N THR A 837 12.46 25.14 -2.33
CA THR A 837 13.07 23.80 -2.44
C THR A 837 12.32 22.92 -3.43
N GLN A 838 12.97 21.84 -3.86
CA GLN A 838 12.31 20.76 -4.61
C GLN A 838 11.71 19.73 -3.64
N PHE A 839 10.42 19.51 -3.74
CA PHE A 839 9.69 18.59 -2.86
C PHE A 839 8.72 17.73 -3.65
N THR A 840 8.49 16.48 -3.18
CA THR A 840 7.52 15.58 -3.81
C THR A 840 6.13 15.90 -3.27
N THR A 841 5.31 16.50 -4.12
CA THR A 841 3.98 17.01 -3.75
C THR A 841 3.04 17.06 -4.96
N PHE A 842 1.79 17.37 -4.74
CA PHE A 842 0.76 17.51 -5.77
C PHE A 842 0.87 18.87 -6.49
N ARG A 843 0.42 18.92 -7.75
CA ARG A 843 0.29 20.18 -8.50
C ARG A 843 -0.90 20.99 -8.01
N ASN A 844 -2.00 20.29 -7.71
CA ASN A 844 -3.18 20.90 -7.12
C ASN A 844 -2.81 21.54 -5.77
N GLU A 845 -3.09 22.84 -5.64
CA GLU A 845 -2.70 23.62 -4.46
C GLU A 845 -3.43 23.18 -3.19
N GLY A 846 -4.70 22.77 -3.32
CA GLY A 846 -5.49 22.27 -2.20
C GLY A 846 -4.94 20.95 -1.66
N LEU A 847 -4.66 19.99 -2.55
CA LEU A 847 -4.02 18.71 -2.14
C LEU A 847 -2.64 18.95 -1.53
N ARG A 848 -1.86 19.88 -2.09
CA ARG A 848 -0.55 20.26 -1.56
C ARG A 848 -0.68 20.89 -0.17
N GLY A 849 -1.65 21.77 0.02
CA GLY A 849 -1.95 22.40 1.33
C GLY A 849 -2.27 21.35 2.40
N ILE A 850 -3.12 20.37 2.10
CA ILE A 850 -3.43 19.25 2.99
C ILE A 850 -2.17 18.43 3.33
N GLN A 851 -1.38 18.10 2.32
CA GLN A 851 -0.13 17.35 2.54
C GLN A 851 0.83 18.12 3.45
N PHE A 852 1.00 19.41 3.22
CA PHE A 852 1.91 20.26 4.00
C PHE A 852 1.44 20.41 5.43
N TRP A 853 0.16 20.68 5.63
CA TRP A 853 -0.43 20.75 6.96
C TRP A 853 -0.22 19.46 7.77
N MET A 854 -0.44 18.29 7.16
CA MET A 854 -0.26 17.01 7.84
C MET A 854 1.22 16.72 8.16
N LEU A 855 2.15 17.05 7.24
CA LEU A 855 3.59 16.88 7.46
C LEU A 855 4.09 17.83 8.54
N GLU A 856 3.70 19.09 8.47
CA GLU A 856 4.09 20.12 9.45
C GLU A 856 3.57 19.76 10.84
N SER A 857 2.33 19.30 10.94
CA SER A 857 1.72 18.86 12.21
C SER A 857 2.54 17.77 12.91
N GLU A 858 2.97 16.75 12.18
CA GLU A 858 3.79 15.67 12.75
C GLU A 858 5.21 16.14 13.12
N LEU A 859 5.85 16.94 12.27
CA LEU A 859 7.22 17.41 12.48
C LEU A 859 7.29 18.44 13.61
N GLU A 860 6.40 19.42 13.65
CA GLU A 860 6.30 20.42 14.70
C GLU A 860 6.08 19.79 16.08
N GLN A 861 5.27 18.74 16.15
CA GLN A 861 5.07 18.02 17.40
C GLN A 861 6.31 17.22 17.82
N ALA A 862 7.00 16.58 16.88
CA ALA A 862 8.22 15.85 17.18
C ALA A 862 9.34 16.79 17.67
N VAL A 863 9.58 17.90 16.95
CA VAL A 863 10.56 18.92 17.31
C VAL A 863 10.20 19.57 18.66
N GLY A 864 8.91 19.82 18.89
CA GLY A 864 8.41 20.45 20.09
C GLY A 864 8.68 19.69 21.39
N ARG A 865 9.07 18.39 21.32
CA ARG A 865 9.38 17.59 22.52
C ARG A 865 10.61 18.07 23.26
N ALA A 866 11.60 18.63 22.58
CA ALA A 866 12.80 19.22 23.19
C ALA A 866 12.54 20.57 23.90
N ARG A 867 11.39 21.20 23.65
CA ARG A 867 11.04 22.51 24.26
C ARG A 867 12.00 23.62 23.88
N LEU A 868 12.40 23.73 22.63
CA LEU A 868 13.37 24.71 22.10
C LEU A 868 13.08 26.18 22.46
N LEU A 869 11.80 26.55 22.65
CA LEU A 869 11.43 27.90 23.10
C LEU A 869 11.99 28.26 24.47
N ARG A 870 12.14 27.28 25.37
CA ARG A 870 12.49 27.48 26.79
C ARG A 870 13.85 26.96 27.16
N ARG A 871 14.35 25.96 26.41
CA ARG A 871 15.56 25.22 26.74
C ARG A 871 16.65 25.48 25.69
N ASP A 872 17.89 25.55 26.16
CA ASP A 872 19.08 25.67 25.32
C ASP A 872 19.58 24.24 24.99
N CYS A 873 18.91 23.59 24.05
CA CYS A 873 19.23 22.27 23.56
C CYS A 873 19.15 22.23 22.03
N ARG A 874 19.49 21.10 21.42
CA ARG A 874 19.56 20.92 20.00
C ARG A 874 18.59 19.86 19.52
N VAL A 875 17.89 20.16 18.42
CA VAL A 875 17.14 19.16 17.67
C VAL A 875 17.82 18.94 16.34
N HIS A 876 18.30 17.71 16.12
CA HIS A 876 18.87 17.29 14.85
C HIS A 876 17.76 16.68 13.99
N LEU A 877 17.18 17.48 13.09
CA LEU A 877 16.07 17.08 12.22
C LEU A 877 16.58 16.60 10.86
N PHE A 878 16.39 15.33 10.55
CA PHE A 878 16.67 14.75 9.23
C PHE A 878 15.36 14.62 8.44
N SER A 879 15.03 15.66 7.70
CA SER A 879 13.84 15.76 6.85
C SER A 879 14.08 16.76 5.73
N ASN A 880 13.51 16.52 4.55
CA ASN A 880 13.57 17.49 3.45
C ASN A 880 12.34 18.41 3.37
N PHE A 881 11.42 18.33 4.32
CA PHE A 881 10.31 19.27 4.46
C PHE A 881 10.76 20.45 5.32
N PRO A 882 10.77 21.70 4.80
CA PRO A 882 11.30 22.84 5.54
C PRO A 882 10.39 23.20 6.73
N ILE A 883 10.97 23.32 7.92
CA ILE A 883 10.30 23.74 9.16
C ILE A 883 10.74 25.16 9.51
N ARG A 884 9.81 25.92 10.11
CA ARG A 884 10.09 27.30 10.58
C ARG A 884 11.21 27.32 11.60
N GLN A 885 12.01 28.41 11.60
CA GLN A 885 13.16 28.63 12.49
C GLN A 885 14.26 27.56 12.41
N ALA A 886 14.24 26.67 11.41
CA ALA A 886 15.29 25.69 11.22
C ALA A 886 16.57 26.35 10.63
N ILE A 887 17.73 25.94 11.15
CA ILE A 887 19.04 26.23 10.60
C ILE A 887 19.37 25.13 9.59
N MET A 888 19.43 25.47 8.30
CA MET A 888 19.64 24.50 7.24
C MET A 888 21.09 24.04 7.14
N MET A 889 21.30 22.74 7.32
CA MET A 889 22.61 22.09 7.34
C MET A 889 22.90 21.42 6.00
N GLY A 890 23.53 22.18 5.07
CA GLY A 890 23.80 21.75 3.69
C GLY A 890 24.95 20.77 3.50
N ASP A 891 25.98 20.79 4.34
CA ASP A 891 27.23 20.06 4.13
C ASP A 891 27.40 18.81 4.97
N PHE A 892 26.31 18.14 5.30
CA PHE A 892 26.34 16.93 6.09
C PHE A 892 26.63 15.69 5.23
N LYS A 893 27.64 14.91 5.67
CA LYS A 893 27.94 13.58 5.11
C LYS A 893 27.25 12.51 5.95
N TYR A 894 26.37 11.79 5.28
CA TYR A 894 25.56 10.72 5.88
C TYR A 894 26.37 9.45 6.07
#